data_c5b8396123e323f9126a2a7962737271
#
_entry.id   c5b8396123e323f9126a2a7962737271
#
_cell.length_a   1.000
_cell.length_b   1.000
_cell.length_c   1.000
_cell.angle_alpha   90.00
_cell.angle_beta   90.00
_cell.angle_gamma   90.00
#
_symmetry.space_group_name_H-M   'P 1'
#
loop_
_entity.id
_entity.type
_entity.pdbx_description
1 polymer ?
#
loop_
_entity_poly.entity_id
_entity_poly.type
_entity_poly.pdbx_seq_one_letter_code
_entity_poly.pdbx_strand_id
1 'polypeptide(L)'
;MVFRIFEPVSKRLWGLILFSSFVLLSTRVSATHIRAGEITSRRIDQFTLTFEFTFTGFRDSGSPIEFGSGTFDFGDGDSQEGNFEIVKTPVGNELEMVQFKVRHTYQASNSYIISYKEEFRNDLIINMDNSVNTAFYVESLIVIDPFYGFNNSPILTVPPIDFAAVGALFIHNPGAFDPDGDSISYRFTTPKQARNSVVTNYRALNDASYYDNFSQGNEDLNGPPELEIDPLTGDLTWNAPGQELNQKDKAEYNVAFVIEEWRFIEVTGRWERLGFVVRDMQIIVEETDNERPELNMPEDLCVEAGTYIEELVEGTDPDGDFVRIEMYGGPFEVEPPATYLPDGEDFIMPPAYSTFSWQTECGHVRARPYQVQVKITDDPETGPRLVNFETLEITVVGPAPTGLSADARPGRAMDLVWDTYACSNADSMQIWRRVGEFDIEIDECEVGMPGNTGYQLVAKVPIDQTNYTDNDNGEGLAPGANYCYRLVAEFGGASGGESYVSTEACDSLIAFAPVITNVDVKSTDLSNGQIEVRWTPPYQIDQVIFPPDYRYDLLRAESGSGSFEVVASKTSDTLFTDTGLNTFARKYDYYVKAYDANDIYVDLSAVAGPVRLELKPLLQSIELSWSADVPWSNTVQDYPYHYIYRDRVGSNVTDLVLIDSVDVTLDGYSYLDNGRFNDVQLEDELEYCYYVTTQGSYDNPLILEPLLNTSQISCGQPNDTIPPCTPLQLTLLDAGDCDAILAQAPCGATFFDQEISWEVDLDSRCDDDIVSYNVYLSETGLEEDYEIVATTSANSIIRTDLISIKGCYRITAVDRSGNESEPTESICQDNCPIYKFPNVFTPNGDGINDVFAPLNNNGLGITNFNNADCPRFVESVIFRVFDRSGTEVFYYESTENSDGIFINWDGEDKLGVEVPSGVYYYTADVVYDVLNPEEADQIIKGWVQLLR
;
A
#
# COMPACT_ATOMS: atom_id res chain seq x y z
N MET A 1 31.91 -56.52 85.34
CA MET A 1 31.50 -57.82 84.87
C MET A 1 30.14 -57.63 84.18
N VAL A 2 30.06 -58.16 83.00
CA VAL A 2 28.94 -58.27 82.01
C VAL A 2 28.92 -57.17 80.94
N PHE A 3 29.53 -57.58 79.80
CA PHE A 3 29.34 -57.04 78.48
C PHE A 3 27.90 -57.27 78.01
N ARG A 4 27.29 -56.28 77.29
CA ARG A 4 26.24 -56.53 76.37
C ARG A 4 26.44 -55.68 75.13
N ILE A 5 26.42 -56.38 74.01
CA ILE A 5 26.65 -56.09 72.66
C ILE A 5 25.57 -55.12 72.13
N PHE A 6 26.00 -53.99 71.58
CA PHE A 6 25.09 -53.17 70.67
C PHE A 6 25.39 -53.51 69.25
N GLU A 7 24.45 -54.17 68.56
CA GLU A 7 24.43 -54.27 67.10
C GLU A 7 23.98 -53.00 66.42
N PRO A 8 24.45 -52.71 65.24
CA PRO A 8 24.25 -51.35 64.57
C PRO A 8 22.96 -51.27 63.86
N VAL A 9 22.06 -50.45 64.40
CA VAL A 9 20.79 -50.01 63.77
C VAL A 9 21.02 -48.87 62.74
N SER A 10 22.25 -48.53 62.37
CA SER A 10 22.52 -47.30 61.60
C SER A 10 22.47 -47.39 60.07
N LYS A 11 22.40 -48.59 59.47
CA LYS A 11 22.46 -48.71 57.99
C LYS A 11 21.11 -48.58 57.26
N ARG A 12 19.97 -48.70 57.99
CA ARG A 12 18.65 -48.50 57.37
C ARG A 12 18.12 -47.05 57.49
N LEU A 13 18.60 -46.30 58.43
CA LEU A 13 18.21 -44.91 58.62
C LEU A 13 18.92 -43.94 57.62
N TRP A 14 20.17 -44.29 57.27
CA TRP A 14 20.93 -43.51 56.28
C TRP A 14 20.42 -43.72 54.84
N GLY A 15 19.88 -44.87 54.52
CA GLY A 15 19.27 -45.13 53.23
C GLY A 15 17.97 -44.36 53.03
N LEU A 16 17.18 -44.18 54.10
CA LEU A 16 15.93 -43.38 54.04
C LEU A 16 16.18 -41.88 54.05
N ILE A 17 17.21 -41.40 54.74
CA ILE A 17 17.60 -39.97 54.69
C ILE A 17 18.25 -39.59 53.35
N LEU A 18 19.04 -40.43 52.72
CA LEU A 18 19.56 -40.22 51.38
C LEU A 18 18.48 -40.32 50.30
N PHE A 19 17.48 -41.20 50.46
CA PHE A 19 16.35 -41.28 49.49
C PHE A 19 15.36 -40.13 49.69
N SER A 20 15.19 -39.66 50.95
CA SER A 20 14.36 -38.46 51.24
C SER A 20 15.08 -37.18 50.82
N SER A 21 16.42 -37.10 50.89
CA SER A 21 17.19 -35.95 50.38
C SER A 21 17.27 -35.95 48.85
N PHE A 22 17.17 -37.10 48.19
CA PHE A 22 17.13 -37.15 46.72
C PHE A 22 15.73 -36.87 46.13
N VAL A 23 14.67 -37.10 46.91
CA VAL A 23 13.30 -36.75 46.49
C VAL A 23 12.97 -35.28 46.80
N LEU A 24 13.76 -34.60 47.65
CA LEU A 24 13.60 -33.15 47.95
C LEU A 24 14.52 -32.27 47.10
N LEU A 25 15.32 -32.82 46.22
CA LEU A 25 16.09 -32.15 45.17
C LEU A 25 15.48 -32.40 43.77
N SER A 26 14.15 -32.47 43.64
CA SER A 26 13.52 -32.08 42.41
C SER A 26 13.59 -30.56 42.36
N THR A 27 14.71 -30.03 41.92
CA THR A 27 14.76 -28.71 41.36
C THR A 27 13.63 -28.67 40.34
N ARG A 28 12.62 -27.87 40.60
CA ARG A 28 11.76 -27.43 39.53
C ARG A 28 12.72 -26.82 38.53
N VAL A 29 12.97 -27.48 37.45
CA VAL A 29 13.54 -26.84 36.28
C VAL A 29 12.48 -25.84 35.88
N SER A 30 12.67 -24.61 36.31
CA SER A 30 11.88 -23.50 35.82
C SER A 30 12.10 -23.49 34.33
N ALA A 31 11.02 -23.58 33.58
CA ALA A 31 11.04 -23.52 32.13
C ALA A 31 11.61 -22.18 31.65
N THR A 32 12.02 -22.15 30.42
CA THR A 32 12.49 -20.97 29.67
C THR A 32 11.46 -19.86 29.75
N HIS A 33 11.93 -18.62 29.85
CA HIS A 33 11.05 -17.47 29.90
C HIS A 33 11.37 -16.53 28.71
N ILE A 34 11.14 -17.02 27.47
CA ILE A 34 11.13 -16.18 26.26
C ILE A 34 9.77 -15.49 26.18
N ARG A 35 9.78 -14.17 26.27
CA ARG A 35 8.55 -13.38 26.31
C ARG A 35 8.20 -12.74 24.99
N ALA A 36 9.20 -12.33 24.22
CA ALA A 36 8.97 -11.69 22.94
C ALA A 36 10.20 -11.78 22.03
N GLY A 37 9.99 -11.49 20.74
CA GLY A 37 11.09 -11.28 19.82
C GLY A 37 10.65 -10.91 18.42
N GLU A 38 11.64 -10.39 17.67
CA GLU A 38 11.54 -9.99 16.29
C GLU A 38 12.88 -10.09 15.57
N ILE A 39 12.85 -10.02 14.23
CA ILE A 39 14.03 -9.94 13.37
C ILE A 39 13.91 -8.73 12.47
N THR A 40 14.89 -7.83 12.55
CA THR A 40 15.02 -6.70 11.63
C THR A 40 16.20 -6.90 10.70
N SER A 41 16.17 -6.27 9.53
CA SER A 41 17.21 -6.41 8.51
C SER A 41 17.74 -5.06 8.05
N ARG A 42 19.02 -4.99 7.79
CA ARG A 42 19.68 -3.81 7.23
C ARG A 42 20.64 -4.21 6.11
N ARG A 43 20.53 -3.58 4.97
CA ARG A 43 21.50 -3.77 3.90
C ARG A 43 22.77 -2.97 4.19
N ILE A 44 23.93 -3.64 4.23
CA ILE A 44 25.20 -3.03 4.66
C ILE A 44 26.19 -2.76 3.53
N ASP A 45 25.91 -3.19 2.30
CA ASP A 45 26.79 -3.01 1.15
C ASP A 45 25.98 -2.66 -0.10
N GLN A 46 26.38 -1.59 -0.80
CA GLN A 46 25.73 -1.12 -2.02
C GLN A 46 26.02 -2.01 -3.24
N PHE A 47 27.15 -2.74 -3.22
CA PHE A 47 27.62 -3.51 -4.37
C PHE A 47 27.31 -5.00 -4.26
N THR A 48 26.97 -5.47 -3.09
CA THR A 48 26.63 -6.85 -2.81
C THR A 48 25.23 -6.95 -2.20
N LEU A 49 24.65 -8.16 -2.24
CA LEU A 49 23.37 -8.44 -1.58
C LEU A 49 23.63 -8.88 -0.12
N THR A 50 24.42 -8.10 0.62
CA THR A 50 24.80 -8.42 1.99
C THR A 50 23.93 -7.67 2.98
N PHE A 51 23.26 -8.44 3.82
CA PHE A 51 22.40 -7.95 4.90
C PHE A 51 22.98 -8.26 6.26
N GLU A 52 22.75 -7.38 7.21
CA GLU A 52 22.91 -7.61 8.64
C GLU A 52 21.52 -7.78 9.24
N PHE A 53 21.26 -8.93 9.82
CA PHE A 53 20.05 -9.26 10.54
C PHE A 53 20.29 -9.07 12.02
N THR A 54 19.38 -8.39 12.70
CA THR A 54 19.38 -8.24 14.15
C THR A 54 18.20 -9.00 14.72
N PHE A 55 18.48 -10.05 15.49
CA PHE A 55 17.46 -10.64 16.34
C PHE A 55 17.39 -9.88 17.65
N THR A 56 16.21 -9.46 18.05
CA THR A 56 15.94 -8.86 19.36
C THR A 56 14.93 -9.75 20.08
N GLY A 57 15.34 -10.28 21.22
CA GLY A 57 14.49 -11.11 22.08
C GLY A 57 14.40 -10.55 23.49
N PHE A 58 13.34 -10.87 24.21
CA PHE A 58 13.10 -10.44 25.59
C PHE A 58 12.86 -11.63 26.48
N ARG A 59 13.45 -11.60 27.67
CA ARG A 59 13.33 -12.67 28.65
C ARG A 59 13.36 -12.15 30.09
N ASP A 60 12.96 -13.00 31.03
CA ASP A 60 13.13 -12.72 32.45
C ASP A 60 14.62 -12.77 32.84
N SER A 61 15.10 -11.75 33.52
CA SER A 61 16.52 -11.64 33.95
C SER A 61 16.94 -12.73 34.95
N GLY A 62 15.99 -13.29 35.70
CA GLY A 62 16.19 -14.41 36.64
C GLY A 62 16.18 -15.80 35.99
N SER A 63 15.91 -15.93 34.70
CA SER A 63 15.84 -17.21 34.01
C SER A 63 17.23 -17.84 33.84
N PRO A 64 17.40 -19.14 34.16
CA PRO A 64 18.65 -19.85 33.95
C PRO A 64 18.91 -20.20 32.47
N ILE A 65 17.92 -20.00 31.60
CA ILE A 65 18.00 -20.37 30.18
C ILE A 65 18.28 -19.11 29.37
N GLU A 66 19.26 -19.22 28.49
CA GLU A 66 19.76 -18.12 27.67
C GLU A 66 19.32 -18.30 26.22
N PHE A 67 19.02 -17.20 25.52
CA PHE A 67 18.90 -17.17 24.07
C PHE A 67 20.24 -17.55 23.40
N GLY A 68 20.15 -18.02 22.14
CA GLY A 68 21.29 -18.19 21.28
C GLY A 68 21.75 -19.63 21.11
N SER A 69 20.94 -20.60 21.57
CA SER A 69 21.13 -22.01 21.22
C SER A 69 20.36 -22.43 19.96
N GLY A 70 19.45 -21.58 19.49
CA GLY A 70 18.54 -21.82 18.36
C GLY A 70 19.19 -21.77 17.01
N THR A 71 18.36 -21.88 15.99
CA THR A 71 18.74 -21.88 14.58
C THR A 71 18.24 -20.59 13.92
N PHE A 72 19.14 -19.89 13.26
CA PHE A 72 18.85 -18.75 12.39
C PHE A 72 18.92 -19.21 10.93
N ASP A 73 17.79 -19.17 10.22
CA ASP A 73 17.63 -19.58 8.81
C ASP A 73 17.57 -18.31 7.94
N PHE A 74 18.36 -18.27 6.87
CA PHE A 74 18.41 -17.12 5.95
C PHE A 74 17.40 -17.20 4.79
N GLY A 75 16.67 -18.30 4.67
CA GLY A 75 15.62 -18.49 3.67
C GLY A 75 16.09 -18.95 2.29
N ASP A 76 17.40 -19.05 2.05
CA ASP A 76 18.02 -19.51 0.81
C ASP A 76 18.63 -20.94 0.93
N GLY A 77 18.40 -21.60 2.05
CA GLY A 77 18.93 -22.92 2.38
C GLY A 77 20.18 -22.89 3.26
N ASP A 78 20.74 -21.70 3.52
CA ASP A 78 21.81 -21.53 4.48
C ASP A 78 21.21 -21.20 5.87
N SER A 79 21.88 -21.68 6.93
CA SER A 79 21.48 -21.45 8.32
C SER A 79 22.68 -21.40 9.25
N GLN A 80 22.51 -20.77 10.41
CA GLN A 80 23.49 -20.74 11.49
C GLN A 80 22.87 -21.31 12.77
N GLU A 81 23.52 -22.33 13.35
CA GLU A 81 23.11 -22.92 14.61
C GLU A 81 24.01 -22.44 15.75
N GLY A 82 23.43 -21.85 16.77
CA GLY A 82 24.15 -21.42 17.99
C GLY A 82 25.34 -20.48 17.74
N ASN A 83 26.14 -20.26 18.78
CA ASN A 83 27.36 -19.44 18.73
C ASN A 83 27.15 -18.00 18.27
N PHE A 84 26.03 -17.40 18.66
CA PHE A 84 25.78 -15.98 18.43
C PHE A 84 26.52 -15.11 19.46
N GLU A 85 26.99 -13.96 19.03
CA GLU A 85 27.59 -12.94 19.92
C GLU A 85 26.48 -12.15 20.58
N ILE A 86 26.12 -12.54 21.80
CA ILE A 86 24.93 -12.05 22.51
C ILE A 86 25.28 -10.79 23.30
N VAL A 87 24.51 -9.73 23.09
CA VAL A 87 24.48 -8.52 23.92
C VAL A 87 23.23 -8.56 24.79
N LYS A 88 23.40 -8.28 26.10
CA LYS A 88 22.33 -8.27 27.07
C LYS A 88 22.20 -6.87 27.67
N THR A 89 20.99 -6.34 27.69
CA THR A 89 20.65 -5.02 28.23
C THR A 89 19.45 -5.14 29.15
N PRO A 90 19.56 -4.78 30.45
CA PRO A 90 18.41 -4.71 31.33
C PRO A 90 17.41 -3.65 30.84
N VAL A 91 16.13 -3.97 30.79
CA VAL A 91 15.06 -3.05 30.33
C VAL A 91 14.03 -2.76 31.44
N GLY A 92 14.34 -3.07 32.69
CA GLY A 92 13.44 -2.88 33.82
C GLY A 92 12.51 -4.09 34.07
N ASN A 93 11.71 -4.05 35.11
CA ASN A 93 10.69 -5.07 35.45
C ASN A 93 11.18 -6.52 35.46
N GLU A 94 12.42 -6.76 35.95
CA GLU A 94 13.09 -8.07 35.93
C GLU A 94 13.28 -8.64 34.51
N LEU A 95 13.28 -7.81 33.49
CA LEU A 95 13.43 -8.17 32.07
C LEU A 95 14.81 -7.80 31.54
N GLU A 96 15.25 -8.60 30.60
CA GLU A 96 16.50 -8.42 29.86
C GLU A 96 16.26 -8.54 28.36
N MET A 97 16.63 -7.50 27.62
CA MET A 97 16.70 -7.54 26.16
C MET A 97 17.97 -8.28 25.75
N VAL A 98 17.84 -9.19 24.83
CA VAL A 98 18.89 -10.02 24.26
C VAL A 98 19.00 -9.76 22.78
N GLN A 99 20.13 -9.28 22.33
CA GLN A 99 20.35 -9.02 20.91
C GLN A 99 21.57 -9.77 20.39
N PHE A 100 21.48 -10.24 19.15
CA PHE A 100 22.63 -10.68 18.38
C PHE A 100 22.47 -10.29 16.91
N LYS A 101 23.62 -10.17 16.22
CA LYS A 101 23.65 -9.82 14.81
C LYS A 101 24.30 -10.90 13.98
N VAL A 102 23.72 -11.18 12.83
CA VAL A 102 24.27 -12.11 11.85
C VAL A 102 24.32 -11.45 10.48
N ARG A 103 25.31 -11.81 9.66
CA ARG A 103 25.46 -11.27 8.31
C ARG A 103 25.38 -12.39 7.31
N HIS A 104 24.66 -12.13 6.23
CA HIS A 104 24.53 -13.05 5.13
C HIS A 104 24.57 -12.31 3.80
N THR A 105 25.11 -12.99 2.75
CA THR A 105 25.18 -12.45 1.40
C THR A 105 24.43 -13.36 0.45
N TYR A 106 23.30 -12.87 -0.05
CA TYR A 106 22.49 -13.59 -1.02
C TYR A 106 23.15 -13.60 -2.40
N GLN A 107 22.90 -14.67 -3.15
CA GLN A 107 23.50 -14.87 -4.48
C GLN A 107 22.58 -14.40 -5.62
N ALA A 108 21.29 -14.19 -5.35
CA ALA A 108 20.29 -13.82 -6.34
C ALA A 108 19.23 -12.88 -5.75
N SER A 109 18.56 -12.15 -6.64
CA SER A 109 17.32 -11.42 -6.33
C SER A 109 16.21 -12.44 -6.15
N ASN A 110 15.47 -12.33 -5.05
CA ASN A 110 14.31 -13.16 -4.71
C ASN A 110 13.67 -12.65 -3.42
N SER A 111 12.54 -13.22 -3.04
CA SER A 111 11.95 -13.04 -1.71
C SER A 111 12.47 -14.12 -0.76
N TYR A 112 12.98 -13.70 0.39
CA TYR A 112 13.56 -14.61 1.38
C TYR A 112 12.84 -14.44 2.72
N ILE A 113 12.36 -15.55 3.29
CA ILE A 113 11.84 -15.59 4.65
C ILE A 113 12.98 -15.97 5.58
N ILE A 114 13.40 -15.01 6.39
CA ILE A 114 14.41 -15.17 7.42
C ILE A 114 13.68 -15.60 8.69
N SER A 115 14.24 -16.51 9.46
CA SER A 115 13.61 -16.93 10.71
C SER A 115 14.62 -17.31 11.79
N TYR A 116 14.17 -17.16 13.03
CA TYR A 116 14.87 -17.66 14.20
C TYR A 116 13.96 -18.57 15.01
N LYS A 117 14.47 -19.73 15.35
CA LYS A 117 13.77 -20.73 16.13
C LYS A 117 14.57 -21.10 17.38
N GLU A 118 13.94 -20.96 18.55
CA GLU A 118 14.45 -21.45 19.84
C GLU A 118 13.51 -22.55 20.37
N GLU A 119 14.01 -23.45 21.23
CA GLU A 119 13.29 -24.70 21.52
C GLU A 119 12.01 -24.54 22.35
N PHE A 120 11.89 -23.52 23.25
CA PHE A 120 10.79 -23.48 24.20
C PHE A 120 10.26 -22.05 24.45
N ARG A 121 8.95 -21.93 24.67
CA ARG A 121 8.27 -20.72 25.18
C ARG A 121 8.12 -20.80 26.70
N ASN A 122 7.55 -19.75 27.31
CA ASN A 122 7.12 -19.75 28.71
C ASN A 122 6.16 -20.89 29.01
N ASP A 123 6.21 -21.38 30.27
CA ASP A 123 5.13 -22.21 30.80
C ASP A 123 3.89 -21.35 31.13
N LEU A 124 2.71 -21.96 31.05
CA LEU A 124 1.44 -21.36 31.46
C LEU A 124 0.93 -20.19 30.62
N ILE A 125 1.31 -20.05 29.35
CA ILE A 125 0.61 -19.16 28.42
C ILE A 125 -0.78 -19.73 28.18
N ILE A 126 -1.82 -19.00 28.55
CA ILE A 126 -3.17 -19.57 28.64
C ILE A 126 -3.91 -19.67 27.31
N ASN A 127 -3.54 -18.90 26.31
CA ASN A 127 -4.18 -18.94 25.00
C ASN A 127 -3.50 -19.84 23.97
N MET A 128 -2.64 -20.77 24.45
CA MET A 128 -2.09 -21.86 23.64
C MET A 128 -1.88 -23.11 24.47
N ASP A 129 -1.99 -24.27 23.86
CA ASP A 129 -1.79 -25.55 24.56
C ASP A 129 -0.31 -25.88 24.70
N ASN A 130 0.09 -26.36 25.90
CA ASN A 130 1.42 -26.90 26.17
C ASN A 130 2.57 -25.96 25.76
N SER A 131 2.45 -24.69 26.09
CA SER A 131 3.37 -23.62 25.68
C SER A 131 4.83 -23.94 25.98
N VAL A 132 5.14 -24.57 27.10
CA VAL A 132 6.50 -24.97 27.51
C VAL A 132 7.20 -25.95 26.54
N ASN A 133 6.45 -26.71 25.75
CA ASN A 133 6.99 -27.60 24.74
C ASN A 133 6.75 -27.08 23.30
N THR A 134 6.27 -25.85 23.20
CA THR A 134 6.06 -25.17 21.91
C THR A 134 7.27 -24.30 21.62
N ALA A 135 7.89 -24.48 20.46
CA ALA A 135 9.05 -23.69 20.08
C ALA A 135 8.68 -22.21 19.93
N PHE A 136 9.60 -21.34 20.32
CA PHE A 136 9.53 -19.94 19.95
C PHE A 136 10.05 -19.78 18.52
N TYR A 137 9.29 -19.12 17.68
CA TYR A 137 9.62 -18.93 16.27
C TYR A 137 9.13 -17.55 15.81
N VAL A 138 10.04 -16.80 15.24
CA VAL A 138 9.74 -15.51 14.57
C VAL A 138 10.36 -15.49 13.19
N GLU A 139 9.72 -14.77 12.29
CA GLU A 139 10.18 -14.63 10.91
C GLU A 139 10.04 -13.21 10.40
N SER A 140 10.79 -12.89 9.36
CA SER A 140 10.71 -11.66 8.58
C SER A 140 10.88 -11.97 7.10
N LEU A 141 10.26 -11.18 6.26
CA LEU A 141 10.43 -11.25 4.81
C LEU A 141 11.31 -10.11 4.35
N ILE A 142 12.26 -10.39 3.48
CA ILE A 142 12.93 -9.38 2.66
C ILE A 142 12.72 -9.71 1.18
N VAL A 143 12.48 -8.68 0.38
CA VAL A 143 12.41 -8.78 -1.08
C VAL A 143 13.63 -8.10 -1.66
N ILE A 144 14.44 -8.86 -2.39
CA ILE A 144 15.62 -8.36 -3.07
C ILE A 144 15.29 -8.26 -4.56
N ASP A 145 14.93 -7.05 -4.99
CA ASP A 145 14.63 -6.76 -6.38
C ASP A 145 15.38 -5.48 -6.84
N PRO A 146 16.13 -5.53 -7.95
CA PRO A 146 16.82 -4.35 -8.47
C PRO A 146 15.90 -3.19 -8.86
N PHE A 147 14.64 -3.46 -9.18
CA PHE A 147 13.65 -2.44 -9.55
C PHE A 147 13.09 -1.71 -8.33
N TYR A 148 13.09 -2.35 -7.16
CA TYR A 148 12.59 -1.74 -5.93
C TYR A 148 13.68 -0.95 -5.18
N GLY A 149 14.94 -1.10 -5.58
CA GLY A 149 16.06 -0.39 -4.99
C GLY A 149 16.57 -1.00 -3.68
N PHE A 150 17.15 -0.14 -2.85
CA PHE A 150 17.62 -0.54 -1.51
C PHE A 150 16.45 -0.55 -0.55
N ASN A 151 16.49 -1.50 0.38
CA ASN A 151 15.49 -1.66 1.41
C ASN A 151 16.09 -2.16 2.71
N ASN A 152 15.69 -1.53 3.83
CA ASN A 152 15.91 -1.97 5.18
C ASN A 152 14.55 -2.22 5.80
N SER A 153 14.41 -3.23 6.66
CA SER A 153 13.12 -3.45 7.31
C SER A 153 12.79 -2.36 8.32
N PRO A 154 11.52 -2.17 8.64
CA PRO A 154 11.11 -1.35 9.76
C PRO A 154 11.83 -1.75 11.05
N ILE A 155 12.15 -0.77 11.89
CA ILE A 155 12.67 -0.94 13.25
C ILE A 155 11.56 -0.68 14.24
N LEU A 156 11.57 -1.40 15.37
CA LEU A 156 10.56 -1.29 16.41
C LEU A 156 11.20 -0.67 17.65
N THR A 157 10.75 0.51 18.01
CA THR A 157 11.40 1.32 19.05
C THR A 157 10.83 1.07 20.45
N VAL A 158 9.57 0.63 20.56
CA VAL A 158 8.90 0.35 21.84
C VAL A 158 9.13 -1.10 22.26
N PRO A 159 9.61 -1.34 23.50
CA PRO A 159 9.74 -2.70 24.04
C PRO A 159 8.39 -3.43 24.11
N PRO A 160 8.34 -4.74 23.79
CA PRO A 160 7.09 -5.50 23.59
C PRO A 160 6.50 -6.09 24.88
N ILE A 161 6.71 -5.50 26.04
CA ILE A 161 6.26 -6.08 27.30
C ILE A 161 5.57 -5.03 28.16
N ASP A 162 4.27 -5.23 28.29
CA ASP A 162 3.42 -4.37 29.08
C ASP A 162 2.48 -5.21 29.98
N PHE A 163 2.03 -4.62 31.09
CA PHE A 163 1.06 -5.19 31.98
C PHE A 163 -0.33 -4.61 31.69
N ALA A 164 -1.33 -5.43 31.85
CA ALA A 164 -2.73 -5.09 31.67
C ALA A 164 -3.54 -5.40 32.90
N ALA A 165 -4.56 -4.61 33.17
CA ALA A 165 -5.55 -4.87 34.21
C ALA A 165 -6.76 -5.62 33.64
N VAL A 166 -7.32 -6.55 34.42
CA VAL A 166 -8.57 -7.19 34.07
C VAL A 166 -9.70 -6.17 34.01
N GLY A 167 -10.42 -6.13 32.89
CA GLY A 167 -11.57 -5.25 32.70
C GLY A 167 -11.26 -3.79 32.39
N ALA A 168 -9.98 -3.42 32.21
CA ALA A 168 -9.56 -2.08 31.77
C ALA A 168 -8.97 -2.12 30.37
N LEU A 169 -9.18 -1.09 29.58
CA LEU A 169 -8.61 -0.97 28.23
C LEU A 169 -7.09 -1.11 28.27
N PHE A 170 -6.54 -1.95 27.42
CA PHE A 170 -5.10 -2.10 27.19
C PHE A 170 -4.73 -1.59 25.81
N ILE A 171 -3.67 -0.77 25.75
CA ILE A 171 -3.12 -0.23 24.50
C ILE A 171 -1.61 -0.55 24.46
N HIS A 172 -1.13 -0.95 23.30
CA HIS A 172 0.29 -1.12 23.01
C HIS A 172 0.58 -0.68 21.58
N ASN A 173 1.66 0.08 21.37
CA ASN A 173 2.13 0.43 20.03
C ASN A 173 3.59 0.00 19.90
N PRO A 174 3.99 -0.70 18.81
CA PRO A 174 5.37 -1.13 18.61
C PRO A 174 6.35 0.01 18.32
N GLY A 175 5.87 1.22 18.03
CA GLY A 175 6.70 2.35 17.63
C GLY A 175 7.51 2.04 16.38
N ALA A 176 6.89 1.40 15.39
CA ALA A 176 7.61 1.01 14.19
C ALA A 176 7.94 2.23 13.32
N PHE A 177 9.14 2.25 12.82
CA PHE A 177 9.65 3.30 11.94
C PHE A 177 10.41 2.69 10.78
N ASP A 178 10.10 3.12 9.57
CA ASP A 178 10.83 2.71 8.39
C ASP A 178 11.95 3.71 8.06
N PRO A 179 13.24 3.24 8.05
CA PRO A 179 14.38 4.12 7.80
C PRO A 179 14.47 4.65 6.38
N ASP A 180 13.89 3.95 5.42
CA ASP A 180 13.88 4.33 4.00
C ASP A 180 12.68 5.22 3.66
N GLY A 181 11.71 5.32 4.57
CA GLY A 181 10.50 6.13 4.45
C GLY A 181 9.35 5.41 3.75
N ASP A 182 9.42 4.08 3.66
CA ASP A 182 8.36 3.26 3.11
C ASP A 182 7.09 3.30 3.97
N SER A 183 5.99 2.96 3.36
CA SER A 183 4.70 2.87 4.01
C SER A 183 4.61 1.62 4.88
N ILE A 184 4.14 1.78 6.12
CA ILE A 184 3.98 0.67 7.05
C ILE A 184 2.49 0.40 7.24
N SER A 185 2.13 -0.89 7.33
CA SER A 185 0.79 -1.32 7.73
C SER A 185 0.86 -2.47 8.73
N TYR A 186 -0.21 -2.62 9.53
CA TYR A 186 -0.22 -3.58 10.62
C TYR A 186 -1.41 -4.52 10.52
N ARG A 187 -1.21 -5.77 10.93
CA ARG A 187 -2.30 -6.75 11.07
C ARG A 187 -1.94 -7.87 12.04
N PHE A 188 -2.92 -8.46 12.66
CA PHE A 188 -2.71 -9.66 13.47
C PHE A 188 -2.25 -10.87 12.65
N THR A 189 -1.51 -11.75 13.31
CA THR A 189 -1.18 -13.08 12.78
C THR A 189 -1.21 -14.11 13.90
N THR A 190 -1.42 -15.37 13.55
CA THR A 190 -1.30 -16.47 14.52
C THR A 190 0.18 -16.73 14.83
N PRO A 191 0.59 -16.80 16.10
CA PRO A 191 1.96 -17.16 16.47
C PRO A 191 2.39 -18.49 15.85
N LYS A 192 3.63 -18.56 15.40
CA LYS A 192 4.19 -19.78 14.78
C LYS A 192 5.11 -20.54 15.73
N GLN A 193 5.28 -21.82 15.48
CA GLN A 193 6.23 -22.72 16.16
C GLN A 193 7.32 -23.25 15.21
N ALA A 194 7.12 -23.11 13.91
CA ALA A 194 8.09 -23.41 12.87
C ALA A 194 7.63 -22.76 11.55
N ARG A 195 8.46 -22.75 10.51
CA ARG A 195 8.08 -22.31 9.18
C ARG A 195 6.83 -23.08 8.70
N ASN A 196 5.80 -22.35 8.29
CA ASN A 196 4.50 -22.89 7.88
C ASN A 196 3.77 -23.74 8.96
N SER A 197 4.04 -23.51 10.24
CA SER A 197 3.39 -24.24 11.33
C SER A 197 3.01 -23.26 12.44
N VAL A 198 1.72 -22.97 12.53
CA VAL A 198 1.14 -22.15 13.60
C VAL A 198 1.13 -22.92 14.93
N VAL A 199 1.04 -22.20 16.01
CA VAL A 199 0.89 -22.78 17.36
C VAL A 199 -0.43 -23.53 17.45
N THR A 200 -0.36 -24.75 18.03
CA THR A 200 -1.53 -25.63 18.13
C THR A 200 -2.56 -25.07 19.12
N ASN A 201 -3.82 -25.05 18.72
CA ASN A 201 -4.95 -24.59 19.53
C ASN A 201 -4.76 -23.16 20.08
N TYR A 202 -4.17 -22.28 19.29
CA TYR A 202 -4.10 -20.87 19.61
C TYR A 202 -5.52 -20.25 19.66
N ARG A 203 -5.78 -19.43 20.67
CA ARG A 203 -7.03 -18.68 20.85
C ARG A 203 -6.73 -17.20 20.88
N ALA A 204 -7.59 -16.39 20.25
CA ALA A 204 -7.45 -14.94 20.29
C ALA A 204 -7.55 -14.41 21.74
N LEU A 205 -7.00 -13.23 22.01
CA LEU A 205 -6.99 -12.62 23.35
C LEU A 205 -8.41 -12.36 23.87
N ASN A 206 -9.35 -12.08 22.99
CA ASN A 206 -10.75 -11.83 23.30
C ASN A 206 -11.64 -13.08 23.17
N ASP A 207 -11.07 -14.30 23.28
CA ASP A 207 -11.87 -15.54 23.24
C ASP A 207 -12.85 -15.60 24.43
N ALA A 208 -14.07 -16.03 24.13
CA ALA A 208 -15.15 -16.07 25.12
C ALA A 208 -14.85 -16.90 26.39
N SER A 209 -13.91 -17.84 26.33
CA SER A 209 -13.49 -18.66 27.47
C SER A 209 -12.76 -17.88 28.57
N TYR A 210 -12.34 -16.65 28.32
CA TYR A 210 -11.64 -15.79 29.28
C TYR A 210 -12.57 -14.86 30.05
N TYR A 211 -13.88 -14.88 29.79
CA TYR A 211 -14.84 -13.95 30.36
C TYR A 211 -15.98 -14.67 31.05
N ASP A 212 -16.32 -14.25 32.25
CA ASP A 212 -17.54 -14.70 32.97
C ASP A 212 -18.82 -14.33 32.21
N ASN A 213 -18.85 -13.16 31.62
CA ASN A 213 -19.94 -12.66 30.79
C ASN A 213 -19.39 -11.97 29.54
N PHE A 214 -19.21 -12.73 28.48
CA PHE A 214 -18.64 -12.24 27.22
C PHE A 214 -19.41 -11.06 26.62
N SER A 215 -20.74 -11.01 26.78
CA SER A 215 -21.55 -9.91 26.23
C SER A 215 -21.40 -8.58 26.96
N GLN A 216 -20.65 -8.56 28.05
CA GLN A 216 -20.31 -7.39 28.88
C GLN A 216 -18.82 -7.42 29.23
N GLY A 217 -17.98 -7.84 28.28
CA GLY A 217 -16.56 -8.05 28.49
C GLY A 217 -15.68 -6.85 28.16
N ASN A 218 -16.24 -5.77 27.63
CA ASN A 218 -15.52 -4.51 27.42
C ASN A 218 -15.47 -3.67 28.70
N GLU A 219 -14.62 -2.64 28.73
CA GLU A 219 -14.40 -1.76 29.89
C GLU A 219 -15.69 -1.11 30.40
N ASP A 220 -16.56 -0.64 29.52
CA ASP A 220 -17.85 -0.03 29.84
C ASP A 220 -18.94 -1.03 30.28
N LEU A 221 -18.69 -2.32 30.20
CA LEU A 221 -19.64 -3.40 30.48
C LEU A 221 -20.94 -3.34 29.65
N ASN A 222 -20.87 -2.76 28.46
CA ASN A 222 -21.99 -2.56 27.54
C ASN A 222 -21.93 -3.38 26.25
N GLY A 223 -20.78 -4.07 25.98
CA GLY A 223 -20.52 -4.86 24.80
C GLY A 223 -19.54 -6.02 25.01
N PRO A 224 -19.32 -6.85 23.99
CA PRO A 224 -18.28 -7.88 24.04
C PRO A 224 -16.88 -7.25 24.06
N PRO A 225 -15.86 -8.00 24.48
CA PRO A 225 -14.47 -7.51 24.41
C PRO A 225 -14.01 -7.38 22.96
N GLU A 226 -13.37 -6.27 22.65
CA GLU A 226 -12.83 -5.96 21.33
C GLU A 226 -11.31 -6.12 21.31
N LEU A 227 -10.78 -6.60 20.21
CA LEU A 227 -9.34 -6.74 19.96
C LEU A 227 -9.05 -6.25 18.57
N GLU A 228 -8.35 -5.13 18.48
CA GLU A 228 -8.04 -4.48 17.22
C GLU A 228 -6.56 -4.12 17.12
N ILE A 229 -6.06 -3.97 15.92
CA ILE A 229 -4.81 -3.31 15.63
C ILE A 229 -5.08 -2.32 14.50
N ASP A 230 -4.81 -1.04 14.77
CA ASP A 230 -5.00 -0.02 13.75
C ASP A 230 -4.00 -0.28 12.59
N PRO A 231 -4.47 -0.42 11.34
CA PRO A 231 -3.60 -0.76 10.23
C PRO A 231 -2.63 0.35 9.83
N LEU A 232 -2.82 1.58 10.28
CA LEU A 232 -1.99 2.75 9.94
C LEU A 232 -1.10 3.19 11.10
N THR A 233 -1.63 3.26 12.32
CA THR A 233 -0.87 3.71 13.50
C THR A 233 -0.15 2.57 14.22
N GLY A 234 -0.65 1.33 14.12
CA GLY A 234 -0.13 0.18 14.82
C GLY A 234 -0.58 0.05 16.27
N ASP A 235 -1.56 0.85 16.70
CA ASP A 235 -2.14 0.74 18.03
C ASP A 235 -2.88 -0.59 18.19
N LEU A 236 -2.29 -1.48 19.00
CA LEU A 236 -2.94 -2.70 19.43
C LEU A 236 -3.81 -2.39 20.63
N THR A 237 -5.12 -2.52 20.44
CA THR A 237 -6.13 -2.21 21.44
C THR A 237 -6.86 -3.48 21.87
N TRP A 238 -6.90 -3.76 23.20
CA TRP A 238 -7.67 -4.85 23.77
C TRP A 238 -8.64 -4.29 24.82
N ASN A 239 -9.90 -4.17 24.46
CA ASN A 239 -10.96 -3.56 25.28
C ASN A 239 -12.01 -4.62 25.66
N ALA A 240 -11.89 -5.28 26.82
CA ALA A 240 -10.82 -5.21 27.80
C ALA A 240 -10.29 -6.62 28.08
N PRO A 241 -9.07 -6.74 28.65
CA PRO A 241 -8.50 -8.02 29.04
C PRO A 241 -9.37 -8.84 29.99
N GLY A 242 -9.55 -10.13 29.68
CA GLY A 242 -10.19 -11.11 30.56
C GLY A 242 -9.17 -12.03 31.23
N GLN A 243 -9.61 -12.78 32.24
CA GLN A 243 -8.77 -13.75 32.91
C GLN A 243 -9.50 -15.08 33.00
N GLU A 244 -8.83 -16.21 32.71
CA GLU A 244 -9.40 -17.54 32.85
C GLU A 244 -9.77 -17.80 34.30
N LEU A 245 -11.01 -18.25 34.57
CA LEU A 245 -11.65 -18.43 35.85
C LEU A 245 -10.86 -19.27 36.89
N ASN A 246 -9.85 -20.00 36.48
CA ASN A 246 -9.05 -20.88 37.32
C ASN A 246 -7.66 -20.31 37.69
N GLN A 247 -7.29 -19.15 37.15
CA GLN A 247 -6.03 -18.47 37.43
C GLN A 247 -6.27 -17.37 38.49
N LYS A 248 -5.50 -17.39 39.57
CA LYS A 248 -5.85 -16.55 40.75
C LYS A 248 -5.03 -15.28 40.89
N ASP A 249 -3.86 -15.19 40.27
CA ASP A 249 -2.96 -14.07 40.54
C ASP A 249 -2.54 -13.33 39.25
N LYS A 250 -2.25 -14.03 38.14
CA LYS A 250 -1.93 -13.43 36.86
C LYS A 250 -2.15 -14.41 35.69
N ALA A 251 -2.46 -13.88 34.55
CA ALA A 251 -2.58 -14.61 33.29
C ALA A 251 -1.56 -14.09 32.27
N GLU A 252 -0.89 -14.99 31.55
CA GLU A 252 0.03 -14.63 30.47
C GLU A 252 -0.59 -15.03 29.13
N TYR A 253 -0.74 -14.05 28.23
CA TYR A 253 -1.27 -14.25 26.89
C TYR A 253 -0.19 -14.01 25.86
N ASN A 254 -0.25 -14.71 24.72
CA ASN A 254 0.64 -14.48 23.59
C ASN A 254 -0.14 -13.87 22.45
N VAL A 255 0.43 -12.88 21.80
CA VAL A 255 -0.09 -12.26 20.58
C VAL A 255 1.04 -12.09 19.59
N ALA A 256 0.72 -12.20 18.30
CA ALA A 256 1.64 -11.87 17.24
C ALA A 256 0.97 -11.01 16.18
N PHE A 257 1.73 -10.09 15.64
CA PHE A 257 1.28 -9.23 14.54
C PHE A 257 2.42 -8.98 13.55
N VAL A 258 2.02 -8.58 12.37
CA VAL A 258 2.91 -8.34 11.24
C VAL A 258 2.95 -6.85 10.98
N ILE A 259 4.15 -6.32 10.81
CA ILE A 259 4.42 -4.97 10.30
C ILE A 259 4.85 -5.17 8.86
N GLU A 260 3.99 -4.81 7.90
CA GLU A 260 4.24 -4.92 6.46
C GLU A 260 4.75 -3.61 5.91
N GLU A 261 5.66 -3.69 4.98
CA GLU A 261 6.37 -2.58 4.38
C GLU A 261 6.00 -2.47 2.89
N TRP A 262 5.63 -1.27 2.43
CA TRP A 262 5.07 -1.02 1.11
C TRP A 262 5.71 0.19 0.45
N ARG A 263 6.07 0.06 -0.82
CA ARG A 263 6.59 1.15 -1.66
C ARG A 263 5.73 1.34 -2.89
N PHE A 264 5.39 2.58 -3.21
CA PHE A 264 4.76 2.89 -4.48
C PHE A 264 5.82 2.91 -5.59
N ILE A 265 5.64 2.08 -6.60
CA ILE A 265 6.55 1.97 -7.73
C ILE A 265 5.97 2.76 -8.91
N GLU A 266 6.51 3.93 -9.19
CA GLU A 266 6.01 4.84 -10.23
C GLU A 266 5.91 4.19 -11.61
N VAL A 267 6.88 3.36 -11.99
CA VAL A 267 6.92 2.69 -13.30
C VAL A 267 5.74 1.76 -13.51
N THR A 268 5.26 1.12 -12.44
CA THR A 268 4.10 0.20 -12.49
C THR A 268 2.81 0.87 -12.07
N GLY A 269 2.88 2.03 -11.38
CA GLY A 269 1.74 2.73 -10.81
C GLY A 269 1.06 1.96 -9.66
N ARG A 270 1.79 1.07 -8.96
CA ARG A 270 1.24 0.18 -7.93
C ARG A 270 2.06 0.23 -6.65
N TRP A 271 1.39 -0.10 -5.55
CA TRP A 271 2.03 -0.39 -4.29
C TRP A 271 2.55 -1.82 -4.28
N GLU A 272 3.83 -1.99 -3.97
CA GLU A 272 4.48 -3.30 -3.88
C GLU A 272 4.96 -3.55 -2.45
N ARG A 273 4.72 -4.76 -1.94
CA ARG A 273 5.18 -5.14 -0.61
C ARG A 273 6.65 -5.52 -0.66
N LEU A 274 7.50 -4.76 0.05
CA LEU A 274 8.93 -4.98 0.09
C LEU A 274 9.37 -5.97 1.16
N GLY A 275 8.60 -6.11 2.22
CA GLY A 275 8.95 -6.98 3.31
C GLY A 275 7.92 -7.01 4.41
N PHE A 276 8.25 -7.73 5.48
CA PHE A 276 7.54 -7.63 6.74
C PHE A 276 8.44 -8.05 7.91
N VAL A 277 8.09 -7.56 9.09
CA VAL A 277 8.62 -8.00 10.39
C VAL A 277 7.46 -8.58 11.21
N VAL A 278 7.67 -9.75 11.83
CA VAL A 278 6.73 -10.31 12.80
C VAL A 278 7.22 -9.99 14.20
N ARG A 279 6.37 -9.37 15.02
CA ARG A 279 6.55 -9.28 16.47
C ARG A 279 5.67 -10.34 17.14
N ASP A 280 6.29 -11.20 17.93
CA ASP A 280 5.63 -12.19 18.78
C ASP A 280 5.89 -11.77 20.24
N MET A 281 4.83 -11.47 20.99
CA MET A 281 4.96 -10.90 22.33
C MET A 281 3.95 -11.45 23.33
N GLN A 282 4.19 -11.19 24.60
CA GLN A 282 3.30 -11.58 25.69
C GLN A 282 2.75 -10.36 26.41
N ILE A 283 1.47 -10.45 26.77
CA ILE A 283 0.76 -9.51 27.62
C ILE A 283 0.49 -10.20 28.96
N ILE A 284 0.85 -9.54 30.05
CA ILE A 284 0.62 -10.04 31.42
C ILE A 284 -0.59 -9.32 31.97
N VAL A 285 -1.64 -10.08 32.29
CA VAL A 285 -2.92 -9.57 32.79
C VAL A 285 -3.06 -9.92 34.25
N GLU A 286 -3.30 -8.93 35.11
CA GLU A 286 -3.48 -9.11 36.56
C GLU A 286 -4.77 -8.45 37.02
N GLU A 287 -5.39 -9.01 38.07
CA GLU A 287 -6.53 -8.39 38.74
C GLU A 287 -6.01 -7.32 39.70
N THR A 288 -6.44 -6.09 39.53
CA THR A 288 -5.98 -4.95 40.34
C THR A 288 -7.09 -3.90 40.48
N ASP A 289 -7.01 -3.09 41.55
CA ASP A 289 -7.82 -1.87 41.71
C ASP A 289 -7.05 -0.63 41.21
N ASN A 290 -5.82 -0.79 40.67
CA ASN A 290 -5.01 0.28 40.13
C ASN A 290 -5.65 0.80 38.81
N GLU A 291 -5.77 2.11 38.66
CA GLU A 291 -6.26 2.77 37.44
C GLU A 291 -5.09 3.15 36.51
N ARG A 292 -5.35 3.27 35.22
CA ARG A 292 -4.32 3.61 34.26
C ARG A 292 -3.90 5.09 34.36
N PRO A 293 -2.61 5.41 34.17
CA PRO A 293 -2.17 6.79 34.07
C PRO A 293 -2.67 7.45 32.78
N GLU A 294 -2.78 8.78 32.79
CA GLU A 294 -3.32 9.59 31.71
C GLU A 294 -2.26 10.54 31.15
N LEU A 295 -2.31 10.77 29.83
CA LEU A 295 -1.49 11.74 29.11
C LEU A 295 -2.34 12.92 28.66
N ASN A 296 -1.76 14.12 28.72
CA ASN A 296 -2.28 15.31 28.07
C ASN A 296 -1.24 15.75 27.01
N MET A 297 -1.61 15.53 25.74
CA MET A 297 -0.73 15.69 24.61
C MET A 297 -0.89 17.06 23.95
N PRO A 298 0.19 17.62 23.35
CA PRO A 298 0.05 18.71 22.39
C PRO A 298 -0.71 18.26 21.13
N GLU A 299 -1.20 19.21 20.36
CA GLU A 299 -1.79 18.95 19.03
C GLU A 299 -0.70 18.49 18.04
N ASP A 300 -1.10 17.75 16.99
CA ASP A 300 -0.23 17.36 15.92
C ASP A 300 0.42 18.56 15.23
N LEU A 301 1.64 18.39 14.75
CA LEU A 301 2.44 19.48 14.25
C LEU A 301 2.71 19.36 12.75
N CYS A 302 2.69 20.52 12.07
CA CYS A 302 3.25 20.66 10.75
C CYS A 302 4.31 21.75 10.73
N VAL A 303 5.52 21.42 10.32
CA VAL A 303 6.64 22.36 10.36
C VAL A 303 7.47 22.34 9.07
N GLU A 304 8.01 23.50 8.69
CA GLU A 304 9.01 23.56 7.65
C GLU A 304 10.34 22.96 8.15
N ALA A 305 11.04 22.27 7.27
CA ALA A 305 12.38 21.79 7.53
C ALA A 305 13.33 22.96 7.95
N GLY A 306 14.05 22.75 9.04
CA GLY A 306 14.87 23.79 9.68
C GLY A 306 14.24 24.40 10.94
N THR A 307 13.00 24.04 11.25
CA THR A 307 12.29 24.50 12.46
C THR A 307 12.76 23.74 13.69
N TYR A 308 12.96 24.44 14.81
CA TYR A 308 13.18 23.83 16.11
C TYR A 308 11.82 23.67 16.81
N ILE A 309 11.50 22.43 17.16
CA ILE A 309 10.28 22.04 17.86
C ILE A 309 10.57 21.90 19.35
N GLU A 310 9.68 22.40 20.20
CA GLU A 310 9.72 22.21 21.65
C GLU A 310 8.28 22.08 22.17
N GLU A 311 7.89 20.85 22.57
CA GLU A 311 6.53 20.55 23.00
C GLU A 311 6.52 19.92 24.38
N LEU A 312 5.50 20.27 25.18
CA LEU A 312 5.35 19.83 26.55
C LEU A 312 4.27 18.74 26.66
N VAL A 313 4.64 17.60 27.20
CA VAL A 313 3.73 16.50 27.56
C VAL A 313 3.52 16.49 29.06
N GLU A 314 2.26 16.37 29.49
CA GLU A 314 1.86 16.24 30.88
C GLU A 314 1.31 14.84 31.16
N GLY A 315 1.78 14.21 32.23
CA GLY A 315 1.31 12.92 32.72
C GLY A 315 0.67 13.03 34.08
N THR A 316 -0.49 12.39 34.24
CA THR A 316 -1.23 12.32 35.50
C THR A 316 -1.59 10.88 35.82
N ASP A 317 -2.04 10.66 37.04
CA ASP A 317 -2.49 9.36 37.52
C ASP A 317 -3.73 9.53 38.40
N PRO A 318 -4.84 8.80 38.16
CA PRO A 318 -6.07 8.94 38.95
C PRO A 318 -5.92 8.55 40.40
N ASP A 319 -5.08 7.54 40.71
CA ASP A 319 -4.79 7.10 42.07
C ASP A 319 -3.74 7.97 42.76
N GLY A 320 -3.02 8.78 41.99
CA GLY A 320 -1.95 9.65 42.45
C GLY A 320 -0.61 8.95 42.59
N ASP A 321 -0.44 7.82 41.91
CA ASP A 321 0.80 7.07 41.88
C ASP A 321 1.89 7.82 41.10
N PHE A 322 3.15 7.50 41.39
CA PHE A 322 4.26 8.08 40.63
C PHE A 322 4.19 7.60 39.17
N VAL A 323 4.48 8.49 38.26
CA VAL A 323 4.44 8.19 36.81
C VAL A 323 5.78 8.45 36.12
N ARG A 324 6.03 7.74 35.04
CA ARG A 324 7.19 7.89 34.19
C ARG A 324 6.74 8.06 32.74
N ILE A 325 7.25 9.09 32.06
CA ILE A 325 6.98 9.37 30.65
C ILE A 325 8.21 8.98 29.85
N GLU A 326 8.01 8.15 28.85
CA GLU A 326 9.02 7.70 27.89
C GLU A 326 8.54 8.02 26.47
N MET A 327 9.45 8.40 25.55
CA MET A 327 9.11 8.74 24.18
C MET A 327 9.93 7.91 23.20
N TYR A 328 9.28 7.44 22.15
CA TYR A 328 9.83 6.54 21.15
C TYR A 328 9.42 6.97 19.74
N GLY A 329 9.99 6.38 18.70
CA GLY A 329 9.56 6.58 17.32
C GLY A 329 10.59 7.22 16.42
N GLY A 330 10.18 7.48 15.19
CA GLY A 330 11.05 7.91 14.10
C GLY A 330 11.95 9.11 14.38
N PRO A 331 11.50 10.18 15.04
CA PRO A 331 12.35 11.34 15.33
C PRO A 331 13.62 11.05 16.15
N PHE A 332 13.63 9.97 16.92
CA PHE A 332 14.81 9.55 17.70
C PHE A 332 15.81 8.70 16.92
N GLU A 333 15.41 8.22 15.74
CA GLU A 333 16.19 7.32 14.87
C GLU A 333 16.80 8.01 13.65
N VAL A 334 16.55 9.31 13.47
CA VAL A 334 17.08 10.13 12.36
C VAL A 334 18.20 11.08 12.82
N GLU A 335 18.92 11.68 11.90
CA GLU A 335 20.00 12.62 12.19
C GLU A 335 19.68 14.05 11.71
N PRO A 336 19.71 15.06 12.60
CA PRO A 336 19.90 14.97 14.06
C PRO A 336 18.67 14.39 14.77
N PRO A 337 18.88 13.55 15.81
CA PRO A 337 17.78 12.93 16.52
C PRO A 337 17.03 13.93 17.42
N ALA A 338 15.78 13.63 17.70
CA ALA A 338 15.01 14.27 18.77
C ALA A 338 15.55 13.89 20.15
N THR A 339 15.19 14.66 21.13
CA THR A 339 15.50 14.42 22.56
C THR A 339 14.30 14.79 23.41
N TYR A 340 14.20 14.24 24.61
CA TYR A 340 13.21 14.67 25.58
C TYR A 340 13.80 14.72 27.01
N LEU A 341 13.29 15.60 27.83
CA LEU A 341 13.76 15.79 29.21
C LEU A 341 12.56 16.03 30.16
N PRO A 342 12.53 15.35 31.31
CA PRO A 342 13.41 14.25 31.77
C PRO A 342 13.38 13.04 30.83
N ASP A 343 14.47 12.26 30.81
CA ASP A 343 14.67 11.15 29.86
C ASP A 343 13.96 9.82 30.24
N GLY A 344 12.97 9.88 31.13
CA GLY A 344 12.18 8.72 31.51
C GLY A 344 12.88 7.69 32.40
N GLU A 345 14.02 8.03 33.06
CA GLU A 345 14.69 7.11 33.96
C GLU A 345 13.97 6.99 35.32
N ASP A 346 13.41 8.08 35.84
CA ASP A 346 12.82 8.17 37.17
C ASP A 346 11.30 8.28 37.14
N PHE A 347 10.63 7.66 38.12
CA PHE A 347 9.22 7.89 38.41
C PHE A 347 9.03 9.20 39.19
N ILE A 348 8.11 10.04 38.74
CA ILE A 348 7.87 11.39 39.25
C ILE A 348 6.45 11.50 39.78
N MET A 349 6.26 12.23 40.88
CA MET A 349 4.92 12.50 41.44
C MET A 349 4.10 13.32 40.42
N PRO A 350 2.87 12.90 40.09
CA PRO A 350 2.01 13.65 39.17
C PRO A 350 1.58 15.02 39.74
N PRO A 351 1.35 16.02 38.86
CA PRO A 351 1.54 15.97 37.43
C PRO A 351 3.03 15.95 37.04
N ALA A 352 3.41 15.02 36.17
CA ALA A 352 4.75 14.89 35.62
C ALA A 352 4.81 15.56 34.27
N TYR A 353 5.92 16.19 33.98
CA TYR A 353 6.11 16.91 32.71
C TYR A 353 7.36 16.41 32.01
N SER A 354 7.28 16.22 30.71
CA SER A 354 8.42 15.93 29.84
C SER A 354 8.38 16.82 28.59
N THR A 355 9.51 17.40 28.22
CA THR A 355 9.62 18.30 27.06
C THR A 355 10.29 17.56 25.92
N PHE A 356 9.57 17.33 24.82
CA PHE A 356 10.07 16.88 23.56
C PHE A 356 10.79 18.02 22.85
N SER A 357 11.96 17.77 22.23
CA SER A 357 12.72 18.78 21.49
C SER A 357 13.35 18.16 20.26
N TRP A 358 13.16 18.79 19.11
CA TRP A 358 13.73 18.32 17.85
C TRP A 358 14.12 19.46 16.91
N GLN A 359 15.36 19.44 16.40
CA GLN A 359 15.80 20.31 15.31
C GLN A 359 15.56 19.60 13.99
N THR A 360 14.56 20.03 13.25
CA THR A 360 14.30 19.46 11.93
C THR A 360 15.30 19.97 10.89
N GLU A 361 15.56 19.19 9.86
CA GLU A 361 16.43 19.53 8.73
C GLU A 361 15.80 19.04 7.42
N CYS A 362 16.38 19.43 6.27
CA CYS A 362 15.91 19.01 4.94
C CYS A 362 15.86 17.48 4.76
N GLY A 363 16.72 16.74 5.45
CA GLY A 363 16.73 15.29 5.43
C GLY A 363 15.50 14.64 6.07
N HIS A 364 14.69 15.43 6.80
CA HIS A 364 13.49 14.95 7.48
C HIS A 364 12.19 15.18 6.66
N VAL A 365 12.29 15.85 5.50
CA VAL A 365 11.10 16.05 4.64
C VAL A 365 10.63 14.71 4.10
N ARG A 366 9.34 14.42 4.30
CA ARG A 366 8.69 13.18 3.83
C ARG A 366 7.18 13.38 3.69
N ALA A 367 6.57 12.53 2.85
CA ALA A 367 5.13 12.61 2.58
C ALA A 367 4.26 12.17 3.78
N ARG A 368 4.80 11.36 4.68
CA ARG A 368 4.09 10.84 5.86
C ARG A 368 4.61 11.50 7.13
N PRO A 369 3.75 11.72 8.13
CA PRO A 369 4.18 12.23 9.40
C PRO A 369 5.16 11.29 10.11
N TYR A 370 6.01 11.85 10.95
CA TYR A 370 6.74 11.12 11.97
C TYR A 370 5.81 10.90 13.16
N GLN A 371 5.80 9.69 13.69
CA GLN A 371 5.06 9.35 14.89
C GLN A 371 5.99 9.34 16.09
N VAL A 372 5.63 10.09 17.12
CA VAL A 372 6.24 10.04 18.45
C VAL A 372 5.28 9.31 19.36
N GLN A 373 5.63 8.08 19.74
CA GLN A 373 4.88 7.28 20.70
C GLN A 373 5.25 7.71 22.10
N VAL A 374 4.34 8.33 22.81
CA VAL A 374 4.51 8.71 24.21
C VAL A 374 3.87 7.66 25.08
N LYS A 375 4.69 7.02 25.90
CA LYS A 375 4.31 6.00 26.87
C LYS A 375 4.35 6.60 28.26
N ILE A 376 3.28 6.47 29.02
CA ILE A 376 3.27 6.74 30.45
C ILE A 376 3.11 5.44 31.21
N THR A 377 3.87 5.27 32.28
CA THR A 377 3.83 4.10 33.17
C THR A 377 3.67 4.57 34.61
N ASP A 378 2.79 3.98 35.37
CA ASP A 378 2.63 4.21 36.82
C ASP A 378 3.58 3.35 37.66
N ASP A 379 3.69 3.67 38.96
CA ASP A 379 4.45 2.89 39.97
C ASP A 379 3.64 2.75 41.23
N PRO A 380 2.58 1.91 41.25
CA PRO A 380 1.71 1.73 42.38
C PRO A 380 2.43 1.06 43.58
N GLU A 381 1.99 1.34 44.83
CA GLU A 381 2.54 0.65 45.99
C GLU A 381 2.28 -0.87 45.96
N THR A 382 1.21 -1.30 45.30
CA THR A 382 0.79 -2.70 45.18
C THR A 382 0.08 -2.91 43.83
N GLY A 383 0.35 -4.01 43.16
CA GLY A 383 -0.26 -4.35 41.85
C GLY A 383 0.72 -4.20 40.71
N PRO A 384 0.26 -4.44 39.48
CA PRO A 384 1.05 -4.28 38.28
C PRO A 384 1.20 -2.79 37.92
N ARG A 385 2.29 -2.44 37.28
CA ARG A 385 2.48 -1.17 36.63
C ARG A 385 1.63 -1.15 35.37
N LEU A 386 0.72 -0.22 35.27
CA LEU A 386 -0.12 -0.03 34.08
C LEU A 386 0.49 1.00 33.15
N VAL A 387 0.11 0.93 31.90
CA VAL A 387 0.63 1.81 30.84
C VAL A 387 -0.51 2.44 30.05
N ASN A 388 -0.23 3.63 29.52
CA ASN A 388 -1.04 4.24 28.49
C ASN A 388 -0.14 4.78 27.38
N PHE A 389 -0.66 4.85 26.16
CA PHE A 389 0.04 5.34 24.97
C PHE A 389 -0.78 6.42 24.29
N GLU A 390 -0.10 7.46 23.84
CA GLU A 390 -0.64 8.47 22.95
C GLU A 390 0.39 8.78 21.85
N THR A 391 -0.09 9.11 20.66
CA THR A 391 0.74 9.42 19.53
C THR A 391 0.71 10.91 19.23
N LEU A 392 1.88 11.53 19.04
CA LEU A 392 2.04 12.86 18.45
C LEU A 392 2.55 12.70 17.02
N GLU A 393 1.81 13.21 16.06
CA GLU A 393 2.21 13.23 14.65
C GLU A 393 2.93 14.53 14.30
N ILE A 394 4.09 14.42 13.63
CA ILE A 394 4.89 15.56 13.20
C ILE A 394 5.16 15.45 11.71
N THR A 395 4.54 16.32 10.92
CA THR A 395 4.79 16.43 9.49
C THR A 395 5.90 17.44 9.24
N VAL A 396 6.97 17.03 8.58
CA VAL A 396 8.06 17.93 8.17
C VAL A 396 7.98 18.14 6.67
N VAL A 397 7.72 19.39 6.27
CA VAL A 397 7.51 19.77 4.87
C VAL A 397 8.68 20.58 4.32
N GLY A 398 8.84 20.58 3.01
CA GLY A 398 9.85 21.42 2.37
C GLY A 398 9.50 22.91 2.44
N PRO A 399 10.46 23.83 2.69
CA PRO A 399 10.19 25.26 2.63
C PRO A 399 9.79 25.69 1.22
N ALA A 400 8.97 26.74 1.11
CA ALA A 400 8.57 27.26 -0.20
C ALA A 400 9.78 27.72 -1.03
N PRO A 401 9.85 27.44 -2.34
CA PRO A 401 10.85 28.01 -3.24
C PRO A 401 10.77 29.53 -3.28
N THR A 402 11.91 30.22 -3.37
CA THR A 402 11.99 31.69 -3.29
C THR A 402 12.59 32.33 -4.54
N GLY A 403 12.37 33.65 -4.69
CA GLY A 403 13.00 34.47 -5.72
C GLY A 403 12.51 34.23 -7.13
N LEU A 404 11.32 33.57 -7.29
CA LEU A 404 10.72 33.38 -8.61
C LEU A 404 10.42 34.72 -9.28
N SER A 405 10.89 34.88 -10.51
CA SER A 405 10.52 35.94 -11.45
C SER A 405 10.13 35.36 -12.80
N ALA A 406 9.22 36.02 -13.49
CA ALA A 406 8.78 35.67 -14.83
C ALA A 406 8.93 36.91 -15.73
N ASP A 407 9.58 36.75 -16.87
CA ASP A 407 9.83 37.83 -17.83
C ASP A 407 9.41 37.37 -19.23
N ALA A 408 8.50 38.11 -19.85
CA ALA A 408 8.05 37.84 -21.22
C ALA A 408 9.17 38.12 -22.23
N ARG A 409 9.38 37.19 -23.16
CA ARG A 409 10.36 37.40 -24.24
C ARG A 409 9.74 37.32 -25.63
N PRO A 410 10.41 37.92 -26.65
CA PRO A 410 9.97 37.77 -28.02
C PRO A 410 9.92 36.30 -28.44
N GLY A 411 8.91 35.89 -29.22
CA GLY A 411 8.72 34.51 -29.65
C GLY A 411 7.73 33.70 -28.83
N ARG A 412 6.84 34.36 -28.09
CA ARG A 412 5.76 33.73 -27.30
C ARG A 412 6.29 32.80 -26.25
N ALA A 413 7.23 33.25 -25.45
CA ALA A 413 7.84 32.50 -24.37
C ALA A 413 7.98 33.35 -23.13
N MET A 414 8.08 32.69 -21.99
CA MET A 414 8.40 33.27 -20.69
C MET A 414 9.73 32.73 -20.17
N ASP A 415 10.62 33.61 -19.76
CA ASP A 415 11.85 33.22 -19.06
C ASP A 415 11.61 33.30 -17.56
N LEU A 416 11.81 32.18 -16.88
CA LEU A 416 11.66 32.04 -15.43
C LEU A 416 13.04 31.96 -14.79
N VAL A 417 13.22 32.61 -13.66
CA VAL A 417 14.43 32.52 -12.83
C VAL A 417 14.02 32.46 -11.38
N TRP A 418 14.74 31.69 -10.57
CA TRP A 418 14.49 31.57 -9.12
C TRP A 418 15.77 31.34 -8.35
N ASP A 419 15.72 31.47 -7.03
CA ASP A 419 16.85 31.22 -6.15
C ASP A 419 17.20 29.72 -6.07
N THR A 420 18.45 29.44 -5.72
CA THR A 420 18.85 28.06 -5.40
C THR A 420 18.01 27.57 -4.22
N TYR A 421 17.40 26.40 -4.36
CA TYR A 421 16.51 25.85 -3.34
C TYR A 421 17.25 25.50 -2.06
N ALA A 422 16.63 25.74 -0.91
CA ALA A 422 17.26 25.57 0.40
C ALA A 422 17.62 24.11 0.70
N CYS A 423 16.81 23.16 0.24
CA CYS A 423 17.00 21.73 0.48
C CYS A 423 17.63 21.04 -0.74
N SER A 424 18.95 20.87 -0.73
CA SER A 424 19.68 20.28 -1.86
C SER A 424 19.45 18.78 -2.06
N ASN A 425 18.73 18.13 -1.15
CA ASN A 425 18.31 16.73 -1.22
C ASN A 425 16.94 16.54 -1.89
N ALA A 426 16.26 17.61 -2.29
CA ALA A 426 15.10 17.50 -3.19
C ALA A 426 15.56 17.03 -4.57
N ASP A 427 14.73 16.28 -5.29
CA ASP A 427 15.07 15.70 -6.59
C ASP A 427 14.81 16.68 -7.74
N SER A 428 13.66 17.31 -7.72
CA SER A 428 13.20 18.15 -8.81
C SER A 428 12.45 19.39 -8.35
N MET A 429 12.41 20.39 -9.25
CA MET A 429 11.58 21.55 -9.15
C MET A 429 10.45 21.44 -10.17
N GLN A 430 9.21 21.37 -9.70
CA GLN A 430 8.00 21.43 -10.51
C GLN A 430 7.71 22.88 -10.86
N ILE A 431 7.38 23.12 -12.13
CA ILE A 431 7.02 24.45 -12.65
C ILE A 431 5.55 24.40 -13.06
N TRP A 432 4.75 25.22 -12.39
CA TRP A 432 3.32 25.31 -12.61
C TRP A 432 2.95 26.61 -13.27
N ARG A 433 2.05 26.59 -14.25
CA ARG A 433 1.60 27.74 -15.04
C ARG A 433 0.10 27.86 -15.02
N ARG A 434 -0.40 29.08 -15.01
CA ARG A 434 -1.79 29.42 -15.30
C ARG A 434 -1.89 30.75 -16.07
N VAL A 435 -3.08 31.08 -16.53
CA VAL A 435 -3.40 32.41 -17.02
C VAL A 435 -4.17 33.18 -15.95
N GLY A 436 -3.69 34.39 -15.66
CA GLY A 436 -4.24 35.29 -14.61
C GLY A 436 -3.68 34.95 -13.21
N GLU A 437 -3.71 35.98 -12.37
CA GLU A 437 -3.32 35.89 -10.97
C GLU A 437 -4.29 35.05 -10.16
N PHE A 438 -3.78 34.35 -9.14
CA PHE A 438 -4.58 33.56 -8.22
C PHE A 438 -3.94 33.52 -6.83
N ASP A 439 -4.60 34.14 -5.88
CA ASP A 439 -4.18 34.09 -4.49
C ASP A 439 -4.47 32.72 -3.89
N ILE A 440 -3.43 32.04 -3.40
CA ILE A 440 -3.54 30.79 -2.68
C ILE A 440 -3.36 31.10 -1.19
N GLU A 441 -4.38 30.84 -0.40
CA GLU A 441 -4.25 30.74 1.04
C GLU A 441 -3.73 29.35 1.35
N ILE A 442 -2.51 29.26 1.90
CA ILE A 442 -1.87 27.98 2.23
C ILE A 442 -2.33 27.61 3.62
N ASP A 443 -3.08 26.52 3.71
CA ASP A 443 -3.41 25.90 5.00
C ASP A 443 -2.16 25.20 5.57
N GLU A 444 -2.14 25.05 6.88
CA GLU A 444 -1.09 24.32 7.57
C GLU A 444 -1.03 22.88 7.05
N CYS A 445 0.14 22.39 6.67
CA CYS A 445 0.36 21.10 6.02
C CYS A 445 -0.14 20.93 4.57
N GLU A 446 -0.69 21.91 3.93
CA GLU A 446 -1.04 21.82 2.52
C GLU A 446 0.21 22.03 1.65
N VAL A 447 0.86 20.94 1.26
CA VAL A 447 2.06 20.94 0.41
C VAL A 447 1.70 20.71 -1.07
N GLY A 448 2.63 21.05 -1.96
CA GLY A 448 2.42 20.92 -3.39
C GLY A 448 1.54 22.02 -3.98
N MET A 449 0.94 21.77 -5.13
CA MET A 449 0.02 22.71 -5.78
C MET A 449 -1.41 22.37 -5.38
N PRO A 450 -2.13 23.28 -4.67
CA PRO A 450 -3.52 23.04 -4.30
C PRO A 450 -4.44 22.82 -5.48
N GLY A 451 -5.48 21.99 -5.30
CA GLY A 451 -6.47 21.70 -6.32
C GLY A 451 -7.32 22.92 -6.70
N ASN A 452 -8.03 22.83 -7.83
CA ASN A 452 -8.98 23.84 -8.31
C ASN A 452 -8.44 25.28 -8.49
N THR A 453 -7.10 25.44 -8.49
CA THR A 453 -6.44 26.72 -8.70
C THR A 453 -6.27 27.08 -10.18
N GLY A 454 -6.50 26.15 -11.09
CA GLY A 454 -6.29 26.30 -12.53
C GLY A 454 -4.84 26.28 -12.97
N TYR A 455 -3.89 26.00 -12.07
CA TYR A 455 -2.48 25.74 -12.41
C TYR A 455 -2.31 24.39 -13.11
N GLN A 456 -1.41 24.37 -14.07
CA GLN A 456 -1.01 23.15 -14.83
C GLN A 456 0.50 22.95 -14.71
N LEU A 457 0.92 21.73 -14.45
CA LEU A 457 2.32 21.37 -14.43
C LEU A 457 2.88 21.42 -15.86
N VAL A 458 3.84 22.28 -16.12
CA VAL A 458 4.44 22.47 -17.46
C VAL A 458 5.82 21.84 -17.58
N ALA A 459 6.56 21.71 -16.49
CA ALA A 459 7.87 21.04 -16.47
C ALA A 459 8.26 20.55 -15.07
N LYS A 460 9.11 19.54 -15.04
CA LYS A 460 9.93 19.15 -13.89
C LYS A 460 11.40 19.29 -14.30
N VAL A 461 12.18 20.02 -13.52
CA VAL A 461 13.62 20.22 -13.78
C VAL A 461 14.45 19.78 -12.57
N PRO A 462 15.72 19.36 -12.76
CA PRO A 462 16.59 19.01 -11.63
C PRO A 462 16.67 20.16 -10.61
N ILE A 463 16.77 19.84 -9.33
CA ILE A 463 16.71 20.81 -8.24
C ILE A 463 17.83 21.86 -8.27
N ASP A 464 18.96 21.56 -8.88
CA ASP A 464 20.10 22.47 -9.04
C ASP A 464 19.94 23.46 -10.22
N GLN A 465 18.90 23.26 -11.03
CA GLN A 465 18.55 24.20 -12.10
C GLN A 465 17.73 25.37 -11.52
N THR A 466 18.09 26.60 -11.85
CA THR A 466 17.47 27.82 -11.31
C THR A 466 16.83 28.69 -12.39
N ASN A 467 16.57 28.16 -13.55
CA ASN A 467 15.91 28.84 -14.64
C ASN A 467 15.17 27.88 -15.58
N TYR A 468 14.16 28.40 -16.27
CA TYR A 468 13.42 27.66 -17.29
C TYR A 468 12.83 28.62 -18.30
N THR A 469 12.76 28.23 -19.57
CA THR A 469 12.05 29.00 -20.60
C THR A 469 10.80 28.21 -21.00
N ASP A 470 9.64 28.76 -20.67
CA ASP A 470 8.37 28.21 -21.09
C ASP A 470 8.00 28.75 -22.48
N ASN A 471 7.89 27.87 -23.44
CA ASN A 471 7.49 28.14 -24.82
C ASN A 471 6.40 27.18 -25.31
N ASP A 472 5.68 26.56 -24.38
CA ASP A 472 4.64 25.57 -24.63
C ASP A 472 5.11 24.45 -25.55
N ASN A 473 6.24 23.81 -25.18
CA ASN A 473 6.89 22.74 -25.95
C ASN A 473 7.21 23.13 -27.41
N GLY A 474 7.38 24.43 -27.67
CA GLY A 474 7.70 24.96 -29.01
C GLY A 474 6.49 25.48 -29.81
N GLU A 475 5.27 25.29 -29.33
CA GLU A 475 4.06 25.86 -29.96
C GLU A 475 3.92 27.38 -29.73
N GLY A 476 4.51 27.85 -28.63
CA GLY A 476 4.45 29.23 -28.20
C GLY A 476 3.19 29.57 -27.41
N LEU A 477 3.37 30.29 -26.33
CA LEU A 477 2.31 30.74 -25.44
C LEU A 477 1.28 31.66 -26.14
N ALA A 478 0.03 31.67 -25.69
CA ALA A 478 -1.04 32.48 -26.26
C ALA A 478 -0.74 33.97 -26.07
N PRO A 479 -0.80 34.77 -27.15
CA PRO A 479 -0.58 36.22 -27.05
C PRO A 479 -1.71 36.93 -26.31
N GLY A 480 -1.37 37.95 -25.55
CA GLY A 480 -2.34 38.81 -24.84
C GLY A 480 -2.77 38.29 -23.48
N ALA A 481 -2.26 37.15 -23.03
CA ALA A 481 -2.52 36.61 -21.70
C ALA A 481 -1.46 37.05 -20.70
N ASN A 482 -1.89 37.26 -19.45
CA ASN A 482 -1.01 37.37 -18.29
C ASN A 482 -0.69 35.96 -17.78
N TYR A 483 0.57 35.55 -17.84
CA TYR A 483 0.98 34.23 -17.40
C TYR A 483 1.59 34.29 -16.01
N CYS A 484 1.05 33.49 -15.13
CA CYS A 484 1.49 33.37 -13.74
C CYS A 484 2.10 32.00 -13.49
N TYR A 485 3.16 31.99 -12.70
CA TYR A 485 3.94 30.80 -12.40
C TYR A 485 4.11 30.63 -10.90
N ARG A 486 4.16 29.38 -10.48
CA ARG A 486 4.54 28.96 -9.13
C ARG A 486 5.44 27.73 -9.22
N LEU A 487 6.20 27.53 -8.16
CA LEU A 487 7.16 26.42 -8.03
C LEU A 487 6.81 25.57 -6.82
N VAL A 488 7.06 24.27 -6.96
CA VAL A 488 7.00 23.27 -5.87
C VAL A 488 8.25 22.41 -5.97
N ALA A 489 8.97 22.23 -4.88
CA ALA A 489 10.08 21.29 -4.82
C ALA A 489 9.56 19.90 -4.44
N GLU A 490 9.99 18.90 -5.16
CA GLU A 490 9.61 17.50 -4.98
C GLU A 490 10.81 16.72 -4.43
N PHE A 491 10.56 15.95 -3.40
CA PHE A 491 11.53 15.06 -2.77
C PHE A 491 11.26 13.64 -3.25
N GLY A 492 12.27 13.00 -3.76
CA GLY A 492 12.16 11.65 -4.30
C GLY A 492 12.46 10.55 -3.30
N GLY A 493 12.59 9.33 -3.82
CA GLY A 493 12.80 8.14 -3.02
C GLY A 493 11.51 7.60 -2.39
N ALA A 494 11.65 6.64 -1.48
CA ALA A 494 10.52 6.01 -0.82
C ALA A 494 9.77 6.97 0.13
N SER A 495 10.51 7.91 0.76
CA SER A 495 9.94 8.88 1.69
C SER A 495 9.06 9.93 1.01
N GLY A 496 9.33 10.26 -0.27
CA GLY A 496 8.59 11.27 -1.01
C GLY A 496 8.59 12.63 -0.30
N GLY A 497 7.57 13.43 -0.61
CA GLY A 497 7.30 14.71 0.03
C GLY A 497 7.42 15.88 -0.94
N GLU A 498 6.80 16.98 -0.58
CA GLU A 498 6.78 18.21 -1.36
C GLU A 498 7.01 19.42 -0.46
N SER A 499 7.35 20.54 -1.08
CA SER A 499 7.41 21.83 -0.42
C SER A 499 6.05 22.52 -0.40
N TYR A 500 5.91 23.52 0.42
CA TYR A 500 4.91 24.56 0.19
C TYR A 500 5.12 25.18 -1.20
N VAL A 501 4.01 25.66 -1.79
CA VAL A 501 4.04 26.35 -3.08
C VAL A 501 4.73 27.73 -2.94
N SER A 502 5.50 28.12 -3.95
CA SER A 502 6.16 29.44 -3.98
C SER A 502 5.16 30.60 -4.07
N THR A 503 5.64 31.81 -3.80
CA THR A 503 4.93 33.02 -4.23
C THR A 503 4.77 33.04 -5.75
N GLU A 504 3.69 33.69 -6.19
CA GLU A 504 3.37 33.82 -7.60
C GLU A 504 4.26 34.87 -8.30
N ALA A 505 4.61 34.61 -9.56
CA ALA A 505 5.26 35.57 -10.43
C ALA A 505 4.59 35.59 -11.80
N CYS A 506 4.20 36.78 -12.25
CA CYS A 506 3.43 36.97 -13.48
C CYS A 506 4.11 37.94 -14.41
N ASP A 507 3.92 37.73 -15.74
CA ASP A 507 4.17 38.77 -16.76
C ASP A 507 3.24 38.54 -17.95
N SER A 508 2.95 39.61 -18.65
CA SER A 508 2.00 39.62 -19.77
C SER A 508 2.69 39.52 -21.11
N LEU A 509 2.22 38.61 -21.96
CA LEU A 509 2.69 38.52 -23.35
C LEU A 509 2.05 39.61 -24.20
N ILE A 510 2.87 40.41 -24.90
CA ILE A 510 2.40 41.44 -25.82
C ILE A 510 1.63 40.79 -26.99
N ALA A 511 0.44 41.29 -27.27
CA ALA A 511 -0.45 40.81 -28.34
C ALA A 511 -0.32 41.60 -29.66
N PHE A 512 0.62 41.18 -30.47
CA PHE A 512 0.62 41.59 -31.89
C PHE A 512 -0.40 40.83 -32.76
N ALA A 513 -1.03 39.82 -32.18
CA ALA A 513 -1.98 38.92 -32.79
C ALA A 513 -3.42 39.27 -32.47
N PRO A 514 -4.43 38.83 -33.24
CA PRO A 514 -5.80 38.81 -32.80
C PRO A 514 -5.95 37.84 -31.62
N VAL A 515 -6.87 38.17 -30.68
CA VAL A 515 -7.13 37.31 -29.52
C VAL A 515 -8.58 36.84 -29.56
N ILE A 516 -8.83 35.54 -29.58
CA ILE A 516 -10.18 34.98 -29.53
C ILE A 516 -10.74 35.19 -28.12
N THR A 517 -11.94 35.73 -28.03
CA THR A 517 -12.61 36.00 -26.75
C THR A 517 -13.82 35.11 -26.51
N ASN A 518 -14.42 34.55 -27.56
CA ASN A 518 -15.59 33.69 -27.44
C ASN A 518 -15.57 32.60 -28.50
N VAL A 519 -15.99 31.40 -28.08
CA VAL A 519 -16.32 30.27 -28.96
C VAL A 519 -17.62 29.66 -28.40
N ASP A 520 -18.76 30.26 -28.79
CA ASP A 520 -20.07 29.95 -28.24
C ASP A 520 -20.85 28.96 -29.09
N VAL A 521 -21.38 27.92 -28.51
CA VAL A 521 -22.38 27.07 -29.18
C VAL A 521 -23.74 27.77 -29.17
N LYS A 522 -24.15 28.30 -30.31
CA LYS A 522 -25.45 29.00 -30.47
C LYS A 522 -26.62 28.07 -30.75
N SER A 523 -26.37 26.95 -31.40
CA SER A 523 -27.37 25.89 -31.56
C SER A 523 -26.69 24.51 -31.56
N THR A 524 -27.32 23.57 -30.87
CA THR A 524 -26.89 22.17 -30.82
C THR A 524 -27.70 21.34 -31.78
N ASP A 525 -27.03 20.73 -32.76
CA ASP A 525 -27.67 19.91 -33.79
C ASP A 525 -26.66 18.91 -34.38
N LEU A 526 -27.14 17.79 -34.94
CA LEU A 526 -26.29 16.75 -35.55
C LEU A 526 -25.70 17.19 -36.92
N SER A 527 -26.31 18.20 -37.58
CA SER A 527 -25.98 18.59 -38.95
C SER A 527 -26.08 20.09 -39.25
N ASN A 528 -26.84 20.83 -38.42
CA ASN A 528 -27.09 22.25 -38.61
C ASN A 528 -26.73 23.12 -37.40
N GLY A 529 -25.88 22.59 -36.53
CA GLY A 529 -25.37 23.30 -35.39
C GLY A 529 -24.60 24.58 -35.77
N GLN A 530 -24.51 25.51 -34.87
CA GLN A 530 -23.89 26.81 -35.07
C GLN A 530 -22.96 27.14 -33.95
N ILE A 531 -21.76 27.67 -34.28
CA ILE A 531 -20.77 28.18 -33.31
C ILE A 531 -20.47 29.63 -33.67
N GLU A 532 -20.54 30.53 -32.71
CA GLU A 532 -20.16 31.92 -32.88
C GLU A 532 -18.75 32.14 -32.32
N VAL A 533 -17.85 32.63 -33.17
CA VAL A 533 -16.48 32.93 -32.80
C VAL A 533 -16.27 34.45 -32.83
N ARG A 534 -15.75 35.00 -31.71
CA ARG A 534 -15.40 36.42 -31.59
C ARG A 534 -13.93 36.59 -31.27
N TRP A 535 -13.34 37.66 -31.79
CA TRP A 535 -11.93 37.99 -31.53
C TRP A 535 -11.72 39.50 -31.49
N THR A 536 -10.57 39.90 -30.93
CA THR A 536 -10.15 41.31 -30.97
C THR A 536 -9.27 41.59 -32.18
N PRO A 537 -9.23 42.85 -32.69
CA PRO A 537 -8.15 43.26 -33.55
C PRO A 537 -6.78 43.14 -32.86
N PRO A 538 -5.68 43.01 -33.61
CA PRO A 538 -4.35 43.11 -33.03
C PRO A 538 -4.19 44.48 -32.35
N TYR A 539 -3.71 44.46 -31.09
CA TYR A 539 -3.40 45.68 -30.32
C TYR A 539 -1.92 45.68 -29.89
N GLN A 540 -1.36 46.80 -29.46
CA GLN A 540 0.05 47.00 -29.18
C GLN A 540 0.98 46.77 -30.42
N ILE A 541 0.42 46.82 -31.64
CA ILE A 541 1.14 46.64 -32.88
C ILE A 541 1.68 47.97 -33.41
N ASP A 542 2.85 47.93 -34.04
CA ASP A 542 3.38 49.12 -34.73
C ASP A 542 2.56 49.36 -36.04
N GLN A 543 1.64 50.34 -35.97
CA GLN A 543 0.75 50.71 -37.05
C GLN A 543 1.49 51.37 -38.23
N VAL A 544 2.76 51.73 -38.10
CA VAL A 544 3.61 52.20 -39.21
C VAL A 544 4.09 51.04 -40.04
N ILE A 545 4.40 49.92 -39.41
CA ILE A 545 4.86 48.69 -40.06
C ILE A 545 3.63 47.93 -40.60
N PHE A 546 2.57 47.80 -39.81
CA PHE A 546 1.34 47.12 -40.16
C PHE A 546 0.12 48.11 -40.07
N PRO A 547 -0.18 48.83 -41.14
CA PRO A 547 -1.23 49.81 -41.16
C PRO A 547 -2.60 49.20 -40.89
N PRO A 548 -3.52 49.90 -40.15
CA PRO A 548 -4.87 49.44 -39.83
C PRO A 548 -5.76 49.30 -41.07
N ASP A 549 -6.95 48.77 -40.93
CA ASP A 549 -7.91 48.11 -41.71
C ASP A 549 -7.56 46.65 -41.89
N TYR A 550 -7.44 45.99 -40.74
CA TYR A 550 -7.05 44.58 -40.66
C TYR A 550 -8.12 43.70 -41.27
N ARG A 551 -7.66 42.56 -41.85
CA ARG A 551 -8.48 41.48 -42.39
C ARG A 551 -8.13 40.17 -41.76
N TYR A 552 -9.10 39.25 -41.65
CA TYR A 552 -8.97 38.04 -40.92
C TYR A 552 -9.36 36.82 -41.75
N ASP A 553 -8.57 35.78 -41.67
CA ASP A 553 -8.96 34.42 -42.04
C ASP A 553 -9.28 33.67 -40.72
N LEU A 554 -10.52 33.13 -40.61
CA LEU A 554 -10.90 32.22 -39.53
C LEU A 554 -10.72 30.78 -40.03
N LEU A 555 -10.01 29.97 -39.26
CA LEU A 555 -9.76 28.59 -39.58
C LEU A 555 -10.36 27.68 -38.49
N ARG A 556 -10.90 26.54 -38.93
CA ARG A 556 -11.56 25.55 -38.11
C ARG A 556 -10.93 24.17 -38.33
N ALA A 557 -10.84 23.36 -37.26
CA ALA A 557 -10.58 21.93 -37.32
C ALA A 557 -11.58 21.18 -36.44
N GLU A 558 -11.84 19.92 -36.72
CA GLU A 558 -12.40 19.05 -35.68
C GLU A 558 -11.33 18.80 -34.63
N SER A 559 -11.69 18.91 -33.35
CA SER A 559 -10.72 18.85 -32.23
C SER A 559 -9.88 17.58 -32.27
N GLY A 560 -8.57 17.72 -32.05
CA GLY A 560 -7.61 16.64 -32.13
C GLY A 560 -7.20 16.20 -33.56
N SER A 561 -7.85 16.70 -34.63
CA SER A 561 -7.51 16.31 -36.00
C SER A 561 -6.25 17.01 -36.56
N GLY A 562 -5.90 18.18 -36.06
CA GLY A 562 -4.79 19.00 -36.52
C GLY A 562 -4.94 19.55 -37.95
N SER A 563 -6.07 19.27 -38.60
CA SER A 563 -6.33 19.67 -40.01
C SER A 563 -7.28 20.87 -40.09
N PHE A 564 -6.73 22.06 -40.16
CA PHE A 564 -7.52 23.29 -40.19
C PHE A 564 -7.91 23.69 -41.63
N GLU A 565 -9.18 24.07 -41.83
CA GLU A 565 -9.73 24.61 -43.06
C GLU A 565 -10.17 26.06 -42.88
N VAL A 566 -10.09 26.89 -43.91
CA VAL A 566 -10.55 28.29 -43.85
C VAL A 566 -12.07 28.33 -44.00
N VAL A 567 -12.76 28.82 -42.95
CA VAL A 567 -14.24 28.95 -42.93
C VAL A 567 -14.70 30.39 -43.22
N ALA A 568 -13.82 31.36 -42.96
CA ALA A 568 -14.01 32.75 -43.40
C ALA A 568 -12.68 33.28 -43.91
N SER A 569 -12.67 33.98 -45.03
CA SER A 569 -11.44 34.49 -45.65
C SER A 569 -11.51 36.01 -45.87
N LYS A 570 -10.45 36.68 -45.39
CA LYS A 570 -10.26 38.12 -45.55
C LYS A 570 -11.45 38.97 -45.10
N THR A 571 -12.18 38.53 -44.05
CA THR A 571 -13.24 39.34 -43.49
C THR A 571 -12.66 40.55 -42.73
N SER A 572 -13.41 41.64 -42.69
CA SER A 572 -13.13 42.81 -41.85
C SER A 572 -13.83 42.69 -40.46
N ASP A 573 -14.74 41.74 -40.34
CA ASP A 573 -15.51 41.54 -39.11
C ASP A 573 -14.66 40.77 -38.09
N THR A 574 -14.92 41.07 -36.81
CA THR A 574 -14.31 40.38 -35.67
C THR A 574 -15.28 39.40 -34.98
N LEU A 575 -16.31 39.03 -35.72
CA LEU A 575 -17.35 38.09 -35.36
C LEU A 575 -17.70 37.23 -36.58
N PHE A 576 -17.80 35.94 -36.39
CA PHE A 576 -18.26 35.00 -37.43
C PHE A 576 -19.12 33.90 -36.81
N THR A 577 -20.24 33.58 -37.46
CA THR A 577 -21.07 32.43 -37.11
C THR A 577 -20.82 31.29 -38.10
N ASP A 578 -20.17 30.26 -37.64
CA ASP A 578 -19.96 29.05 -38.39
C ASP A 578 -21.18 28.13 -38.27
N THR A 579 -21.65 27.63 -39.42
CA THR A 579 -22.93 26.91 -39.56
C THR A 579 -22.81 25.59 -40.25
N GLY A 580 -23.80 24.71 -40.08
CA GLY A 580 -23.81 23.39 -40.70
C GLY A 580 -22.90 22.40 -39.97
N LEU A 581 -22.76 22.56 -38.68
CA LEU A 581 -21.87 21.76 -37.82
C LEU A 581 -22.65 20.66 -37.08
N ASN A 582 -21.93 19.61 -36.70
CA ASN A 582 -22.38 18.63 -35.73
C ASN A 582 -21.95 19.07 -34.35
N THR A 583 -22.64 20.02 -33.74
CA THR A 583 -22.33 20.53 -32.40
C THR A 583 -22.83 19.60 -31.27
N PHE A 584 -23.66 18.63 -31.61
CA PHE A 584 -24.10 17.60 -30.63
C PHE A 584 -22.98 16.62 -30.27
N ALA A 585 -22.35 16.00 -31.30
CA ALA A 585 -21.41 14.91 -31.08
C ALA A 585 -19.92 15.31 -31.23
N ARG A 586 -19.63 16.49 -31.81
CA ARG A 586 -18.27 16.88 -32.16
C ARG A 586 -17.89 18.22 -31.54
N LYS A 587 -16.59 18.36 -31.26
CA LYS A 587 -15.92 19.58 -30.82
C LYS A 587 -15.10 20.17 -31.97
N TYR A 588 -15.06 21.49 -32.07
CA TYR A 588 -14.34 22.19 -33.12
C TYR A 588 -13.41 23.23 -32.54
N ASP A 589 -12.17 23.26 -33.03
CA ASP A 589 -11.14 24.22 -32.60
C ASP A 589 -10.98 25.28 -33.68
N TYR A 590 -10.76 26.53 -33.24
CA TYR A 590 -10.64 27.69 -34.10
C TYR A 590 -9.38 28.48 -33.84
N TYR A 591 -8.80 29.07 -34.86
CA TYR A 591 -7.85 30.16 -34.74
C TYR A 591 -8.00 31.17 -35.86
N VAL A 592 -7.49 32.41 -35.61
CA VAL A 592 -7.64 33.58 -36.51
C VAL A 592 -6.27 34.03 -36.98
N LYS A 593 -6.12 34.23 -38.31
CA LYS A 593 -4.96 34.88 -38.92
C LYS A 593 -5.30 36.31 -39.25
N ALA A 594 -4.45 37.27 -38.85
CA ALA A 594 -4.59 38.65 -39.15
C ALA A 594 -3.67 39.08 -40.29
N TYR A 595 -4.19 40.02 -41.13
CA TYR A 595 -3.45 40.68 -42.21
C TYR A 595 -3.69 42.19 -42.15
N ASP A 596 -2.71 43.00 -42.52
CA ASP A 596 -2.79 44.44 -42.56
C ASP A 596 -3.55 44.95 -43.80
N ALA A 597 -3.68 46.27 -43.96
CA ALA A 597 -4.34 46.90 -45.11
C ALA A 597 -3.70 46.54 -46.47
N ASN A 598 -2.44 46.10 -46.48
CA ASN A 598 -1.71 45.69 -47.70
C ASN A 598 -1.74 44.18 -47.93
N ASP A 599 -2.57 43.41 -47.19
CA ASP A 599 -2.60 41.95 -47.22
C ASP A 599 -1.32 41.27 -46.71
N ILE A 600 -0.45 41.95 -45.98
CA ILE A 600 0.72 41.41 -45.34
C ILE A 600 0.27 40.64 -44.06
N TYR A 601 0.74 39.41 -43.92
CA TYR A 601 0.48 38.63 -42.71
C TYR A 601 1.07 39.32 -41.47
N VAL A 602 0.25 39.49 -40.48
CA VAL A 602 0.62 40.08 -39.18
C VAL A 602 1.01 38.98 -38.19
N ASP A 603 0.02 38.24 -37.71
CA ASP A 603 0.18 37.14 -36.78
C ASP A 603 -1.11 36.29 -36.67
N LEU A 604 -1.12 35.25 -35.85
CA LEU A 604 -2.27 34.39 -35.61
C LEU A 604 -2.60 34.33 -34.14
N SER A 605 -3.90 34.08 -33.79
CA SER A 605 -4.34 33.83 -32.42
C SER A 605 -3.84 32.48 -31.91
N ALA A 606 -3.99 32.25 -30.61
CA ALA A 606 -4.02 30.90 -30.08
C ALA A 606 -5.28 30.15 -30.56
N VAL A 607 -5.23 28.82 -30.45
CA VAL A 607 -6.38 27.96 -30.73
C VAL A 607 -7.36 28.01 -29.54
N ALA A 608 -8.68 28.04 -29.85
CA ALA A 608 -9.73 28.00 -28.84
C ALA A 608 -10.88 27.10 -29.30
N GLY A 609 -11.43 26.31 -28.42
CA GLY A 609 -12.63 25.49 -28.62
C GLY A 609 -13.80 25.92 -27.74
N PRO A 610 -15.03 25.44 -28.02
CA PRO A 610 -16.19 25.70 -27.19
C PRO A 610 -16.14 24.91 -25.89
N VAL A 611 -16.92 25.35 -24.91
CA VAL A 611 -17.19 24.57 -23.69
C VAL A 611 -17.90 23.27 -24.08
N ARG A 612 -17.47 22.16 -23.53
CA ARG A 612 -18.09 20.85 -23.68
C ARG A 612 -18.70 20.41 -22.37
N LEU A 613 -20.02 20.16 -22.37
CA LEU A 613 -20.77 19.63 -21.25
C LEU A 613 -20.97 18.12 -21.41
N GLU A 614 -20.72 17.36 -20.36
CA GLU A 614 -20.97 15.94 -20.23
C GLU A 614 -21.97 15.70 -19.10
N LEU A 615 -22.84 14.71 -19.29
CA LEU A 615 -23.85 14.33 -18.32
C LEU A 615 -23.64 12.87 -17.93
N LYS A 616 -23.70 12.59 -16.62
CA LYS A 616 -23.75 11.26 -16.05
C LYS A 616 -25.06 11.11 -15.31
N PRO A 617 -26.04 10.37 -15.89
CA PRO A 617 -27.29 10.06 -15.22
C PRO A 617 -27.06 9.21 -13.97
N LEU A 618 -27.78 9.55 -12.90
CA LEU A 618 -27.78 8.85 -11.62
C LEU A 618 -29.23 8.65 -11.16
N LEU A 619 -29.45 7.88 -10.11
CA LEU A 619 -30.78 7.70 -9.53
C LEU A 619 -31.32 9.05 -9.05
N GLN A 620 -32.46 9.48 -9.62
CA GLN A 620 -33.14 10.74 -9.31
C GLN A 620 -32.27 12.01 -9.34
N SER A 621 -31.11 11.93 -10.05
CA SER A 621 -30.15 13.02 -10.18
C SER A 621 -29.35 12.92 -11.47
N ILE A 622 -28.70 14.00 -11.85
CA ILE A 622 -27.77 14.02 -12.98
C ILE A 622 -26.52 14.79 -12.55
N GLU A 623 -25.37 14.14 -12.68
CA GLU A 623 -24.08 14.78 -12.50
C GLU A 623 -23.66 15.43 -13.82
N LEU A 624 -23.30 16.71 -13.75
CA LEU A 624 -22.80 17.52 -14.85
C LEU A 624 -21.29 17.71 -14.66
N SER A 625 -20.52 17.57 -15.73
CA SER A 625 -19.12 18.00 -15.76
C SER A 625 -18.84 18.73 -17.07
N TRP A 626 -17.93 19.71 -17.07
CA TRP A 626 -17.60 20.47 -18.26
C TRP A 626 -16.13 20.78 -18.37
N SER A 627 -15.68 20.99 -19.60
CA SER A 627 -14.31 21.35 -19.94
C SER A 627 -14.27 22.33 -21.11
N ALA A 628 -13.17 23.06 -21.24
CA ALA A 628 -12.93 23.92 -22.41
C ALA A 628 -11.44 24.00 -22.70
N ASP A 629 -11.07 23.77 -23.99
CA ASP A 629 -9.69 23.99 -24.43
C ASP A 629 -9.57 25.41 -24.94
N VAL A 630 -9.19 26.32 -24.06
CA VAL A 630 -9.16 27.75 -24.30
C VAL A 630 -7.86 28.36 -23.81
N PRO A 631 -7.37 29.43 -24.46
CA PRO A 631 -6.15 30.12 -24.07
C PRO A 631 -6.29 31.12 -22.90
N TRP A 632 -7.46 31.20 -22.30
CA TRP A 632 -7.74 31.98 -21.08
C TRP A 632 -8.04 31.07 -19.90
N SER A 633 -8.02 31.63 -18.70
CA SER A 633 -8.46 30.90 -17.51
C SER A 633 -9.98 30.95 -17.39
N ASN A 634 -10.60 29.83 -17.06
CA ASN A 634 -11.99 29.69 -16.61
C ASN A 634 -12.10 29.53 -15.08
N THR A 635 -10.97 29.44 -14.35
CA THR A 635 -10.92 29.50 -12.89
C THR A 635 -10.43 30.87 -12.50
N VAL A 636 -11.31 31.80 -12.21
CA VAL A 636 -11.00 33.23 -11.97
C VAL A 636 -11.66 33.68 -10.67
N GLN A 637 -10.86 34.12 -9.69
CA GLN A 637 -11.37 34.53 -8.37
C GLN A 637 -12.34 35.74 -8.45
N ASP A 638 -12.12 36.67 -9.37
CA ASP A 638 -13.03 37.80 -9.61
C ASP A 638 -14.34 37.39 -10.29
N TYR A 639 -14.38 36.27 -10.97
CA TYR A 639 -15.52 35.73 -11.72
C TYR A 639 -15.69 34.23 -11.47
N PRO A 640 -15.86 33.77 -10.20
CA PRO A 640 -15.75 32.37 -9.85
C PRO A 640 -16.95 31.53 -10.28
N TYR A 641 -18.06 32.17 -10.68
CA TYR A 641 -19.30 31.45 -10.90
C TYR A 641 -19.50 31.04 -12.34
N HIS A 642 -19.69 29.75 -12.56
CA HIS A 642 -20.24 29.18 -13.78
C HIS A 642 -21.74 28.93 -13.60
N TYR A 643 -22.54 29.20 -14.62
CA TYR A 643 -23.98 29.17 -14.52
C TYR A 643 -24.57 27.93 -15.17
N ILE A 644 -25.46 27.24 -14.46
CA ILE A 644 -26.11 25.99 -14.87
C ILE A 644 -27.54 26.28 -15.28
N TYR A 645 -27.89 25.95 -16.50
CA TYR A 645 -29.24 26.10 -17.04
C TYR A 645 -29.85 24.74 -17.32
N ARG A 646 -31.14 24.59 -16.97
CA ARG A 646 -31.93 23.38 -17.17
C ARG A 646 -33.28 23.68 -17.79
N ASP A 647 -33.79 22.82 -18.70
CA ASP A 647 -35.16 22.79 -19.16
C ASP A 647 -35.91 21.57 -18.57
N ARG A 648 -37.23 21.71 -18.48
CA ARG A 648 -38.13 20.59 -18.19
C ARG A 648 -38.58 19.93 -19.47
N VAL A 649 -38.71 18.62 -19.43
CA VAL A 649 -39.17 17.79 -20.53
C VAL A 649 -40.58 18.20 -21.01
N GLY A 650 -40.74 18.30 -22.35
CA GLY A 650 -42.00 18.60 -23.01
C GLY A 650 -42.18 20.03 -23.39
N SER A 651 -41.25 20.95 -23.01
CA SER A 651 -41.15 22.28 -23.58
C SER A 651 -40.23 22.27 -24.80
N ASN A 652 -40.39 23.23 -25.71
CA ASN A 652 -39.40 23.42 -26.79
C ASN A 652 -38.07 23.80 -26.13
N VAL A 653 -36.97 23.11 -26.46
CA VAL A 653 -35.61 23.25 -25.94
C VAL A 653 -35.02 24.69 -25.97
N THR A 654 -35.85 25.68 -26.14
CA THR A 654 -35.48 27.10 -26.24
C THR A 654 -35.62 27.91 -24.94
N ASP A 655 -36.14 27.30 -23.86
CA ASP A 655 -36.51 28.04 -22.65
C ASP A 655 -35.81 27.53 -21.38
N LEU A 656 -34.51 27.08 -21.53
CA LEU A 656 -33.71 26.66 -20.37
C LEU A 656 -33.57 27.80 -19.38
N VAL A 657 -33.83 27.53 -18.11
CA VAL A 657 -33.78 28.48 -17.01
C VAL A 657 -32.55 28.28 -16.15
N LEU A 658 -32.01 29.36 -15.64
CA LEU A 658 -30.92 29.28 -14.67
C LEU A 658 -31.41 28.54 -13.42
N ILE A 659 -30.75 27.46 -13.05
CA ILE A 659 -31.08 26.68 -11.87
C ILE A 659 -30.08 26.91 -10.73
N ASP A 660 -28.79 27.07 -11.04
CA ASP A 660 -27.74 27.26 -10.04
C ASP A 660 -26.50 27.91 -10.64
N SER A 661 -25.54 28.19 -9.80
CA SER A 661 -24.18 28.63 -10.14
C SER A 661 -23.14 27.91 -9.27
N VAL A 662 -22.05 27.49 -9.86
CA VAL A 662 -20.95 26.76 -9.22
C VAL A 662 -19.77 27.71 -9.04
N ASP A 663 -19.25 27.81 -7.83
CA ASP A 663 -17.97 28.45 -7.59
C ASP A 663 -16.84 27.46 -7.98
N VAL A 664 -16.27 27.70 -9.17
CA VAL A 664 -15.28 26.75 -9.71
C VAL A 664 -13.91 26.80 -9.01
N THR A 665 -13.70 27.77 -8.17
CA THR A 665 -12.49 27.84 -7.33
C THR A 665 -12.55 26.91 -6.13
N LEU A 666 -13.78 26.52 -5.73
CA LEU A 666 -14.04 25.60 -4.62
C LEU A 666 -14.43 24.23 -5.12
N ASP A 667 -15.43 24.17 -6.00
CA ASP A 667 -16.07 22.91 -6.42
C ASP A 667 -15.55 22.36 -7.76
N GLY A 668 -14.65 23.09 -8.44
CA GLY A 668 -14.16 22.71 -9.76
C GLY A 668 -15.25 22.79 -10.84
N TYR A 669 -15.12 22.01 -11.91
CA TYR A 669 -16.02 22.03 -13.07
C TYR A 669 -17.06 20.89 -13.01
N SER A 670 -17.75 20.75 -11.88
CA SER A 670 -18.79 19.76 -11.69
C SER A 670 -20.00 20.30 -10.94
N TYR A 671 -21.17 19.68 -11.16
CA TYR A 671 -22.41 20.02 -10.48
C TYR A 671 -23.33 18.81 -10.41
N LEU A 672 -23.90 18.54 -9.24
CA LEU A 672 -24.90 17.49 -9.07
C LEU A 672 -26.31 18.11 -9.00
N ASP A 673 -27.10 17.92 -10.06
CA ASP A 673 -28.51 18.27 -10.02
C ASP A 673 -29.34 17.12 -9.42
N ASN A 674 -29.67 17.27 -8.15
CA ASN A 674 -30.56 16.37 -7.38
C ASN A 674 -31.96 16.95 -7.15
N GLY A 675 -32.36 17.92 -7.98
CA GLY A 675 -33.69 18.53 -7.93
C GLY A 675 -33.90 19.62 -6.85
N ARG A 676 -32.81 20.09 -6.20
CA ARG A 676 -32.93 21.18 -5.17
C ARG A 676 -33.48 22.47 -5.71
N PHE A 677 -33.39 22.69 -7.02
CA PHE A 677 -34.01 23.88 -7.63
C PHE A 677 -35.54 23.82 -7.51
N ASN A 678 -36.12 24.75 -6.77
CA ASN A 678 -37.56 24.83 -6.46
C ASN A 678 -38.13 23.63 -5.68
N ASP A 679 -37.32 22.90 -4.92
CA ASP A 679 -37.72 21.71 -4.15
C ASP A 679 -38.46 20.64 -5.00
N VAL A 680 -38.09 20.51 -6.27
CA VAL A 680 -38.64 19.51 -7.19
C VAL A 680 -37.60 18.49 -7.51
N GLN A 681 -37.72 17.29 -6.93
CA GLN A 681 -36.88 16.13 -7.22
C GLN A 681 -36.94 15.79 -8.71
N LEU A 682 -35.84 15.36 -9.30
CA LEU A 682 -35.85 14.86 -10.67
C LEU A 682 -36.65 13.57 -10.72
N GLU A 683 -37.51 13.47 -11.74
CA GLU A 683 -38.30 12.27 -11.98
C GLU A 683 -37.49 11.32 -12.88
N ASP A 684 -37.35 10.07 -12.46
CA ASP A 684 -36.83 9.02 -13.31
C ASP A 684 -37.71 8.90 -14.58
N GLU A 685 -37.13 8.52 -15.69
CA GLU A 685 -37.80 8.41 -17.00
C GLU A 685 -38.18 9.74 -17.68
N LEU A 686 -37.92 10.91 -17.06
CA LEU A 686 -38.02 12.19 -17.74
C LEU A 686 -36.66 12.70 -18.21
N GLU A 687 -36.61 13.17 -19.47
CA GLU A 687 -35.40 13.73 -20.04
C GLU A 687 -35.24 15.19 -19.59
N TYR A 688 -34.07 15.56 -19.08
CA TYR A 688 -33.66 16.93 -18.69
C TYR A 688 -32.51 17.37 -19.59
N CYS A 689 -32.60 18.61 -20.06
CA CYS A 689 -31.58 19.19 -20.94
C CYS A 689 -30.86 20.33 -20.22
N TYR A 690 -29.55 20.43 -20.39
CA TYR A 690 -28.69 21.39 -19.74
C TYR A 690 -27.77 22.10 -20.71
N TYR A 691 -27.37 23.29 -20.36
CA TYR A 691 -26.13 23.91 -20.84
C TYR A 691 -25.45 24.68 -19.71
N VAL A 692 -24.15 24.91 -19.83
CA VAL A 692 -23.34 25.67 -18.90
C VAL A 692 -22.78 26.91 -19.58
N THR A 693 -22.79 28.05 -18.86
CA THR A 693 -22.06 29.25 -19.27
C THR A 693 -20.90 29.49 -18.33
N THR A 694 -19.68 29.48 -18.89
CA THR A 694 -18.45 29.75 -18.16
C THR A 694 -18.12 31.22 -18.13
N GLN A 695 -17.40 31.66 -17.10
CA GLN A 695 -16.78 32.99 -17.03
C GLN A 695 -15.26 32.80 -17.06
N GLY A 696 -14.59 33.51 -17.96
CA GLY A 696 -13.14 33.40 -18.12
C GLY A 696 -12.46 34.75 -18.22
N SER A 697 -11.14 34.75 -18.12
CA SER A 697 -10.29 35.95 -18.20
C SER A 697 -8.91 35.64 -18.79
N TYR A 698 -8.38 36.57 -19.58
CA TYR A 698 -6.95 36.63 -19.95
C TYR A 698 -6.10 37.37 -18.91
N ASP A 699 -6.81 38.01 -17.94
CA ASP A 699 -6.19 38.92 -16.98
C ASP A 699 -5.44 40.07 -17.72
N ASN A 700 -6.12 40.65 -18.70
CA ASN A 700 -5.58 41.70 -19.53
C ASN A 700 -6.58 42.88 -19.60
N PRO A 701 -6.24 44.05 -19.08
CA PRO A 701 -7.14 45.22 -19.01
C PRO A 701 -7.59 45.76 -20.37
N LEU A 702 -6.98 45.33 -21.47
CA LEU A 702 -7.34 45.71 -22.83
C LEU A 702 -8.41 44.79 -23.45
N ILE A 703 -8.74 43.70 -22.80
CA ILE A 703 -9.76 42.73 -23.21
C ILE A 703 -10.98 42.89 -22.30
N LEU A 704 -12.19 42.94 -22.89
CA LEU A 704 -13.40 43.02 -22.09
C LEU A 704 -13.69 41.71 -21.36
N GLU A 705 -13.79 41.76 -20.07
CA GLU A 705 -14.03 40.65 -19.17
C GLU A 705 -15.32 40.80 -18.36
N PRO A 706 -15.96 39.74 -17.84
CA PRO A 706 -15.60 38.32 -18.06
C PRO A 706 -15.87 37.85 -19.50
N LEU A 707 -15.10 36.86 -19.94
CA LEU A 707 -15.36 36.15 -21.20
C LEU A 707 -16.47 35.11 -20.95
N LEU A 708 -17.61 35.30 -21.60
CA LEU A 708 -18.76 34.40 -21.44
C LEU A 708 -18.79 33.40 -22.60
N ASN A 709 -18.72 32.11 -22.28
CA ASN A 709 -18.74 31.03 -23.26
C ASN A 709 -19.76 29.96 -22.88
N THR A 710 -20.57 29.55 -23.84
CA THR A 710 -21.70 28.66 -23.64
C THR A 710 -21.45 27.29 -24.26
N SER A 711 -21.77 26.22 -23.54
CA SER A 711 -21.66 24.85 -24.01
C SER A 711 -22.74 24.47 -25.03
N GLN A 712 -22.60 23.31 -25.64
CA GLN A 712 -23.75 22.67 -26.30
C GLN A 712 -24.82 22.32 -25.27
N ILE A 713 -26.05 22.15 -25.78
CA ILE A 713 -27.11 21.55 -24.99
C ILE A 713 -26.87 20.04 -24.95
N SER A 714 -26.86 19.48 -23.78
CA SER A 714 -26.78 18.04 -23.53
C SER A 714 -28.00 17.60 -22.74
N CYS A 715 -28.63 16.50 -23.13
CA CYS A 715 -29.82 15.98 -22.48
C CYS A 715 -29.54 14.59 -21.90
N GLY A 716 -30.08 14.34 -20.70
CA GLY A 716 -29.97 13.07 -20.00
C GLY A 716 -31.24 12.77 -19.22
N GLN A 717 -31.49 11.53 -19.00
CA GLN A 717 -32.65 11.01 -18.25
C GLN A 717 -32.09 10.41 -16.96
N PRO A 718 -32.54 10.91 -15.78
CA PRO A 718 -32.24 10.21 -14.54
C PRO A 718 -32.73 8.79 -14.67
N ASN A 719 -31.86 7.88 -14.48
CA ASN A 719 -32.16 6.48 -14.70
C ASN A 719 -31.24 5.68 -13.79
N ASP A 720 -31.68 4.52 -13.36
CA ASP A 720 -30.80 3.61 -12.67
C ASP A 720 -29.73 3.10 -13.66
N THR A 721 -28.69 3.87 -13.77
CA THR A 721 -27.45 3.55 -14.50
C THR A 721 -26.26 3.45 -13.55
N ILE A 722 -26.56 3.49 -12.23
CA ILE A 722 -25.53 3.37 -11.21
C ILE A 722 -25.24 1.89 -11.02
N PRO A 723 -24.06 1.42 -11.38
CA PRO A 723 -23.71 0.06 -11.05
C PRO A 723 -23.65 -0.10 -9.53
N PRO A 724 -23.90 -1.31 -9.01
CA PRO A 724 -23.68 -1.63 -7.62
C PRO A 724 -22.23 -1.37 -7.20
N CYS A 725 -21.98 -1.26 -5.91
CA CYS A 725 -20.61 -1.22 -5.40
C CYS A 725 -19.85 -2.49 -5.79
N THR A 726 -18.57 -2.32 -6.05
CA THR A 726 -17.64 -3.44 -6.23
C THR A 726 -17.64 -4.31 -4.97
N PRO A 727 -17.83 -5.63 -5.08
CA PRO A 727 -17.72 -6.51 -3.92
C PRO A 727 -16.40 -6.38 -3.21
N LEU A 728 -16.38 -6.55 -1.88
CA LEU A 728 -15.21 -6.41 -1.03
C LEU A 728 -14.65 -7.77 -0.61
N GLN A 729 -13.43 -7.76 -0.09
CA GLN A 729 -12.79 -8.90 0.58
C GLN A 729 -12.91 -10.21 -0.22
N LEU A 730 -12.58 -10.15 -1.51
CA LEU A 730 -12.51 -11.38 -2.32
C LEU A 730 -11.46 -12.32 -1.72
N THR A 731 -11.88 -13.53 -1.37
CA THR A 731 -11.04 -14.54 -0.76
C THR A 731 -11.15 -15.89 -1.48
N LEU A 732 -10.03 -16.60 -1.54
CA LEU A 732 -9.96 -18.00 -1.91
C LEU A 732 -9.60 -18.81 -0.67
N LEU A 733 -10.37 -19.83 -0.35
CA LEU A 733 -10.05 -20.75 0.74
C LEU A 733 -8.70 -21.45 0.45
N ASP A 734 -7.82 -21.46 1.45
CA ASP A 734 -6.46 -22.02 1.35
C ASP A 734 -5.57 -21.36 0.26
N ALA A 735 -5.89 -20.13 -0.20
CA ALA A 735 -5.08 -19.43 -1.18
C ALA A 735 -3.62 -19.29 -0.70
N GLY A 736 -2.68 -19.70 -1.56
CA GLY A 736 -1.25 -19.64 -1.26
C GLY A 736 -0.72 -20.69 -0.28
N ASP A 737 -1.58 -21.46 0.40
CA ASP A 737 -1.17 -22.56 1.29
C ASP A 737 -1.06 -23.89 0.52
N CYS A 738 0.05 -24.10 -0.15
CA CYS A 738 0.31 -25.32 -0.89
C CYS A 738 0.30 -26.56 0.00
N ASP A 739 0.69 -26.47 1.26
CA ASP A 739 0.69 -27.61 2.17
C ASP A 739 -0.74 -28.03 2.53
N ALA A 740 -1.64 -27.07 2.75
CA ALA A 740 -3.07 -27.33 2.99
C ALA A 740 -3.73 -27.95 1.75
N ILE A 741 -3.51 -27.38 0.56
CA ILE A 741 -4.04 -27.89 -0.70
C ILE A 741 -3.54 -29.32 -0.98
N LEU A 742 -2.26 -29.55 -0.82
CA LEU A 742 -1.65 -30.86 -1.09
C LEU A 742 -2.00 -31.92 -0.03
N ALA A 743 -2.26 -31.51 1.22
CA ALA A 743 -2.68 -32.43 2.28
C ALA A 743 -4.09 -32.96 2.08
N GLN A 744 -4.97 -32.17 1.49
CA GLN A 744 -6.37 -32.56 1.22
C GLN A 744 -6.48 -33.52 0.04
N ALA A 745 -5.58 -33.44 -0.91
CA ALA A 745 -5.64 -34.25 -2.13
C ALA A 745 -4.73 -35.51 -2.01
N PRO A 746 -5.28 -36.74 -2.11
CA PRO A 746 -4.48 -37.96 -2.07
C PRO A 746 -3.49 -38.02 -3.24
N CYS A 747 -2.43 -38.79 -3.08
CA CYS A 747 -1.46 -39.03 -4.16
C CYS A 747 -2.17 -39.64 -5.37
N GLY A 748 -2.05 -38.99 -6.55
CA GLY A 748 -2.78 -39.37 -7.76
C GLY A 748 -4.15 -38.74 -7.89
N ALA A 749 -4.52 -37.80 -7.02
CA ALA A 749 -5.71 -36.97 -7.27
C ALA A 749 -5.51 -36.17 -8.56
N THR A 750 -6.53 -36.22 -9.40
CA THR A 750 -6.56 -35.51 -10.67
C THR A 750 -7.55 -34.35 -10.66
N PHE A 751 -8.28 -34.17 -9.55
CA PHE A 751 -9.30 -33.14 -9.39
C PHE A 751 -9.17 -32.45 -8.04
N PHE A 752 -9.46 -31.16 -8.06
CA PHE A 752 -9.39 -30.26 -6.91
C PHE A 752 -10.70 -29.45 -6.81
N ASP A 753 -11.01 -29.04 -5.61
CA ASP A 753 -12.12 -28.11 -5.35
C ASP A 753 -11.56 -26.76 -4.92
N GLN A 754 -12.26 -25.67 -5.27
CA GLN A 754 -11.86 -24.32 -4.96
C GLN A 754 -13.07 -23.52 -4.48
N GLU A 755 -13.01 -23.02 -3.26
CA GLU A 755 -14.04 -22.18 -2.67
C GLU A 755 -13.63 -20.71 -2.76
N ILE A 756 -14.54 -19.90 -3.30
CA ILE A 756 -14.37 -18.47 -3.54
C ILE A 756 -15.49 -17.75 -2.79
N SER A 757 -15.15 -16.73 -2.00
CA SER A 757 -16.14 -15.93 -1.28
C SER A 757 -15.76 -14.45 -1.29
N TRP A 758 -16.76 -13.59 -1.11
CA TRP A 758 -16.64 -12.14 -1.09
C TRP A 758 -17.68 -11.52 -0.18
N GLU A 759 -17.48 -10.28 0.19
CA GLU A 759 -18.42 -9.51 1.00
C GLU A 759 -19.14 -8.47 0.15
N VAL A 760 -20.31 -8.06 0.62
CA VAL A 760 -21.12 -7.03 -0.03
C VAL A 760 -20.74 -5.70 0.56
N ASP A 761 -20.35 -4.73 -0.27
CA ASP A 761 -20.21 -3.35 0.16
C ASP A 761 -21.59 -2.74 0.35
N LEU A 762 -21.87 -2.26 1.55
CA LEU A 762 -23.12 -1.59 1.91
C LEU A 762 -22.93 -0.06 2.02
N ASP A 763 -21.93 0.49 1.35
CA ASP A 763 -21.73 1.94 1.33
C ASP A 763 -22.95 2.62 0.70
N SER A 764 -23.50 3.62 1.37
CA SER A 764 -24.69 4.38 0.95
C SER A 764 -24.52 5.15 -0.37
N ARG A 765 -23.33 5.11 -0.98
CA ARG A 765 -23.03 5.75 -2.27
C ARG A 765 -23.28 4.87 -3.48
N CYS A 766 -23.52 3.59 -3.28
CA CYS A 766 -23.81 2.63 -4.33
C CYS A 766 -25.23 2.14 -4.23
N ASP A 767 -25.73 1.62 -5.35
CA ASP A 767 -27.05 0.97 -5.36
C ASP A 767 -26.98 -0.38 -4.62
N ASP A 768 -27.97 -0.65 -3.77
CA ASP A 768 -28.04 -1.86 -2.93
C ASP A 768 -28.96 -2.94 -3.51
N ASP A 769 -29.48 -2.77 -4.73
CA ASP A 769 -30.45 -3.69 -5.34
C ASP A 769 -29.80 -4.85 -6.12
N ILE A 770 -28.65 -5.31 -5.66
CA ILE A 770 -27.87 -6.41 -6.24
C ILE A 770 -28.74 -7.66 -6.38
N VAL A 771 -28.80 -8.23 -7.59
CA VAL A 771 -29.53 -9.48 -7.86
C VAL A 771 -28.61 -10.67 -8.12
N SER A 772 -27.38 -10.42 -8.55
CA SER A 772 -26.40 -11.49 -8.84
C SER A 772 -24.98 -10.98 -8.87
N TYR A 773 -24.04 -11.92 -8.85
CA TYR A 773 -22.60 -11.70 -9.00
C TYR A 773 -22.09 -12.51 -10.18
N ASN A 774 -21.22 -11.92 -11.00
CA ASN A 774 -20.46 -12.62 -12.02
C ASN A 774 -19.07 -12.94 -11.47
N VAL A 775 -18.67 -14.18 -11.61
CA VAL A 775 -17.35 -14.68 -11.23
C VAL A 775 -16.52 -14.83 -12.49
N TYR A 776 -15.46 -14.07 -12.59
CA TYR A 776 -14.52 -14.09 -13.71
C TYR A 776 -13.26 -14.87 -13.34
N LEU A 777 -12.71 -15.58 -14.28
CA LEU A 777 -11.42 -16.27 -14.18
C LEU A 777 -10.56 -15.95 -15.38
N SER A 778 -9.30 -15.60 -15.13
CA SER A 778 -8.21 -15.60 -16.11
C SER A 778 -7.24 -16.72 -15.74
N GLU A 779 -7.02 -17.68 -16.63
CA GLU A 779 -6.06 -18.78 -16.41
C GLU A 779 -4.60 -18.33 -16.61
N THR A 780 -4.39 -17.16 -17.20
CA THR A 780 -3.08 -16.57 -17.48
C THR A 780 -2.74 -15.39 -16.58
N GLY A 781 -3.74 -14.83 -15.87
CA GLY A 781 -3.62 -13.58 -15.13
C GLY A 781 -3.63 -12.31 -15.99
N LEU A 782 -3.75 -12.43 -17.31
CA LEU A 782 -3.82 -11.28 -18.23
C LEU A 782 -5.24 -10.70 -18.26
N GLU A 783 -5.32 -9.38 -18.43
CA GLU A 783 -6.58 -8.64 -18.44
C GLU A 783 -7.55 -9.07 -19.54
N GLU A 784 -7.05 -9.39 -20.70
CA GLU A 784 -7.83 -9.84 -21.85
C GLU A 784 -8.41 -11.26 -21.77
N ASP A 785 -7.95 -12.05 -20.81
CA ASP A 785 -8.30 -13.47 -20.70
C ASP A 785 -9.35 -13.76 -19.63
N TYR A 786 -9.95 -12.73 -19.02
CA TYR A 786 -11.02 -12.95 -18.03
C TYR A 786 -12.32 -13.37 -18.70
N GLU A 787 -12.80 -14.56 -18.34
CA GLU A 787 -14.08 -15.11 -18.79
C GLU A 787 -15.02 -15.37 -17.60
N ILE A 788 -16.32 -15.18 -17.78
CA ILE A 788 -17.32 -15.54 -16.76
C ILE A 788 -17.38 -17.06 -16.61
N VAL A 789 -17.01 -17.54 -15.44
CA VAL A 789 -17.06 -18.99 -15.12
C VAL A 789 -18.28 -19.37 -14.28
N ALA A 790 -18.92 -18.38 -13.66
CA ALA A 790 -20.18 -18.59 -12.93
C ALA A 790 -20.94 -17.27 -12.74
N THR A 791 -22.25 -17.37 -12.59
CA THR A 791 -23.13 -16.31 -12.09
C THR A 791 -23.93 -16.87 -10.91
N THR A 792 -23.98 -16.16 -9.79
CA THR A 792 -24.66 -16.63 -8.57
C THR A 792 -25.33 -15.47 -7.85
N SER A 793 -26.39 -15.75 -7.09
CA SER A 793 -26.97 -14.78 -6.16
C SER A 793 -26.42 -14.91 -4.72
N ALA A 794 -25.56 -15.87 -4.47
CA ALA A 794 -24.87 -16.03 -3.20
C ALA A 794 -23.53 -15.30 -3.24
N ASN A 795 -22.99 -14.92 -2.07
CA ASN A 795 -21.69 -14.29 -1.93
C ASN A 795 -20.52 -15.29 -1.82
N SER A 796 -20.75 -16.53 -2.26
CA SER A 796 -19.72 -17.57 -2.39
C SER A 796 -20.08 -18.60 -3.43
N ILE A 797 -19.06 -19.26 -3.98
CA ILE A 797 -19.23 -20.43 -4.84
C ILE A 797 -18.13 -21.46 -4.56
N ILE A 798 -18.42 -22.73 -4.85
CA ILE A 798 -17.44 -23.81 -4.85
C ILE A 798 -17.34 -24.33 -6.29
N ARG A 799 -16.15 -24.28 -6.86
CA ARG A 799 -15.83 -24.91 -8.13
C ARG A 799 -15.22 -26.27 -7.85
N THR A 800 -15.82 -27.34 -8.39
CA THR A 800 -15.42 -28.72 -8.15
C THR A 800 -14.83 -29.36 -9.40
N ASP A 801 -14.12 -30.45 -9.21
CA ASP A 801 -13.56 -31.28 -10.28
C ASP A 801 -12.57 -30.54 -11.19
N LEU A 802 -11.78 -29.59 -10.63
CA LEU A 802 -10.78 -28.83 -11.36
C LEU A 802 -9.52 -29.65 -11.59
N ILE A 803 -9.02 -29.66 -12.81
CA ILE A 803 -7.74 -30.31 -13.17
C ILE A 803 -6.56 -29.40 -12.77
N SER A 804 -6.75 -28.10 -12.87
CA SER A 804 -5.82 -27.05 -12.46
C SER A 804 -6.54 -26.04 -11.58
N ILE A 805 -5.86 -25.55 -10.56
CA ILE A 805 -6.37 -24.49 -9.66
C ILE A 805 -5.72 -23.13 -9.94
N LYS A 806 -4.82 -23.07 -10.91
CA LYS A 806 -4.20 -21.80 -11.28
C LYS A 806 -5.18 -20.85 -11.94
N GLY A 807 -5.01 -19.58 -11.68
CA GLY A 807 -5.78 -18.50 -12.28
C GLY A 807 -6.09 -17.39 -11.31
N CYS A 808 -6.52 -16.27 -11.87
CA CYS A 808 -6.88 -15.08 -11.14
C CYS A 808 -8.39 -14.89 -11.22
N TYR A 809 -9.03 -14.64 -10.09
CA TYR A 809 -10.46 -14.40 -9.99
C TYR A 809 -10.77 -12.94 -9.77
N ARG A 810 -11.88 -12.48 -10.34
CA ARG A 810 -12.52 -11.19 -10.07
C ARG A 810 -14.02 -11.39 -9.96
N ILE A 811 -14.65 -10.52 -9.19
CA ILE A 811 -16.11 -10.55 -8.98
C ILE A 811 -16.66 -9.19 -9.35
N THR A 812 -17.79 -9.19 -10.02
CA THR A 812 -18.65 -8.01 -10.21
C THR A 812 -20.01 -8.27 -9.60
N ALA A 813 -20.67 -7.21 -9.16
CA ALA A 813 -22.07 -7.25 -8.75
C ALA A 813 -22.96 -6.77 -9.90
N VAL A 814 -24.13 -7.33 -10.05
CA VAL A 814 -25.13 -6.94 -11.05
C VAL A 814 -26.44 -6.61 -10.34
N ASP A 815 -26.97 -5.41 -10.61
CA ASP A 815 -28.22 -4.93 -10.05
C ASP A 815 -29.46 -5.44 -10.82
N ARG A 816 -30.63 -4.98 -10.39
CA ARG A 816 -31.92 -5.34 -11.03
C ARG A 816 -32.05 -4.72 -12.41
N SER A 817 -31.42 -3.58 -12.67
CA SER A 817 -31.47 -2.85 -13.95
C SER A 817 -30.47 -3.42 -14.96
N GLY A 818 -29.59 -4.30 -14.52
CA GLY A 818 -28.56 -4.95 -15.34
C GLY A 818 -27.25 -4.19 -15.41
N ASN A 819 -27.05 -3.17 -14.57
CA ASN A 819 -25.75 -2.50 -14.47
C ASN A 819 -24.80 -3.41 -13.71
N GLU A 820 -23.56 -3.45 -14.14
CA GLU A 820 -22.50 -4.28 -13.57
C GLU A 820 -21.45 -3.39 -12.94
N SER A 821 -21.03 -3.74 -11.72
CA SER A 821 -20.01 -3.00 -10.99
C SER A 821 -18.64 -3.11 -11.68
N GLU A 822 -17.71 -2.25 -11.31
CA GLU A 822 -16.29 -2.50 -11.59
C GLU A 822 -15.88 -3.83 -10.94
N PRO A 823 -14.94 -4.56 -11.53
CA PRO A 823 -14.47 -5.81 -10.95
C PRO A 823 -13.66 -5.55 -9.68
N THR A 824 -13.68 -6.50 -8.75
CA THR A 824 -12.77 -6.52 -7.61
C THR A 824 -11.32 -6.53 -8.08
N GLU A 825 -10.40 -6.20 -7.19
CA GLU A 825 -9.00 -6.58 -7.38
C GLU A 825 -8.90 -8.09 -7.60
N SER A 826 -7.93 -8.48 -8.42
CA SER A 826 -7.76 -9.91 -8.72
C SER A 826 -7.10 -10.64 -7.56
N ILE A 827 -7.68 -11.76 -7.16
CA ILE A 827 -7.00 -12.71 -6.29
C ILE A 827 -6.53 -13.89 -7.13
N CYS A 828 -5.25 -14.19 -7.08
CA CYS A 828 -4.66 -15.24 -7.86
C CYS A 828 -4.28 -16.44 -6.99
N GLN A 829 -4.50 -17.62 -7.53
CA GLN A 829 -4.00 -18.88 -6.99
C GLN A 829 -3.13 -19.52 -8.06
N ASP A 830 -1.96 -20.00 -7.67
CA ASP A 830 -1.16 -20.82 -8.55
C ASP A 830 -1.33 -22.31 -8.22
N ASN A 831 -0.99 -23.13 -9.16
CA ASN A 831 -0.80 -24.55 -8.92
C ASN A 831 0.33 -24.73 -7.93
N CYS A 832 0.29 -25.82 -7.15
CA CYS A 832 1.35 -26.19 -6.21
C CYS A 832 2.22 -27.30 -6.82
N PRO A 833 3.17 -26.95 -7.72
CA PRO A 833 3.92 -27.95 -8.44
C PRO A 833 4.93 -28.67 -7.54
N ILE A 834 5.00 -29.98 -7.67
CA ILE A 834 5.95 -30.79 -6.94
C ILE A 834 6.55 -31.86 -7.83
N TYR A 835 7.88 -31.94 -7.79
CA TYR A 835 8.63 -33.01 -8.43
C TYR A 835 9.88 -33.33 -7.61
N LYS A 836 9.82 -34.38 -6.81
CA LYS A 836 10.91 -34.78 -5.88
C LYS A 836 11.45 -36.14 -6.16
N PHE A 837 12.73 -36.33 -5.88
CA PHE A 837 13.44 -37.58 -6.05
C PHE A 837 13.96 -38.17 -4.73
N PRO A 838 14.06 -39.51 -4.60
CA PRO A 838 14.80 -40.13 -3.51
C PRO A 838 16.31 -39.89 -3.69
N ASN A 839 17.08 -40.08 -2.64
CA ASN A 839 18.55 -39.97 -2.70
C ASN A 839 19.27 -41.34 -2.73
N VAL A 840 18.53 -42.44 -2.74
CA VAL A 840 19.09 -43.80 -2.81
C VAL A 840 18.11 -44.75 -3.51
N PHE A 841 18.63 -45.68 -4.28
CA PHE A 841 17.85 -46.81 -4.81
C PHE A 841 18.71 -48.06 -4.90
N THR A 842 18.05 -49.23 -4.96
CA THR A 842 18.67 -50.56 -4.81
C THR A 842 18.16 -51.50 -5.87
N PRO A 843 18.69 -51.45 -7.10
CA PRO A 843 18.24 -52.32 -8.21
C PRO A 843 18.75 -53.74 -8.03
N ASN A 844 18.11 -54.49 -7.09
CA ASN A 844 18.47 -55.85 -6.74
C ASN A 844 17.38 -56.88 -7.10
N GLY A 845 16.26 -56.40 -7.71
CA GLY A 845 15.15 -57.23 -8.18
C GLY A 845 14.21 -57.72 -7.08
N ASP A 846 14.23 -57.12 -5.90
CA ASP A 846 13.32 -57.51 -4.79
C ASP A 846 11.96 -56.81 -4.84
N GLY A 847 11.76 -55.90 -5.78
CA GLY A 847 10.52 -55.11 -5.95
C GLY A 847 10.45 -53.89 -5.05
N ILE A 848 11.54 -53.52 -4.34
CA ILE A 848 11.60 -52.39 -3.44
C ILE A 848 12.74 -51.46 -3.85
N ASN A 849 12.46 -50.25 -4.29
CA ASN A 849 13.45 -49.26 -4.74
C ASN A 849 14.38 -49.76 -5.86
N ASP A 850 13.87 -50.65 -6.71
CA ASP A 850 14.63 -51.19 -7.83
C ASP A 850 14.90 -50.17 -8.93
N VAL A 851 14.12 -49.09 -8.95
CA VAL A 851 14.28 -48.00 -9.94
C VAL A 851 14.41 -46.67 -9.24
N PHE A 852 15.19 -45.78 -9.82
CA PHE A 852 15.22 -44.38 -9.44
C PHE A 852 14.12 -43.65 -10.19
N ALA A 853 13.10 -43.24 -9.44
CA ALA A 853 11.90 -42.63 -9.96
C ALA A 853 11.49 -41.45 -9.05
N PRO A 854 10.67 -40.49 -9.52
CA PRO A 854 10.12 -39.46 -8.65
C PRO A 854 9.29 -40.13 -7.54
N LEU A 855 9.22 -39.48 -6.38
CA LEU A 855 8.48 -39.96 -5.22
C LEU A 855 7.00 -40.14 -5.58
N ASN A 856 6.47 -41.33 -5.56
CA ASN A 856 5.07 -41.65 -5.81
C ASN A 856 4.58 -42.81 -4.96
N ASN A 857 3.25 -42.98 -4.85
CA ASN A 857 2.62 -44.05 -4.06
C ASN A 857 2.42 -45.38 -4.85
N ASN A 858 3.00 -45.53 -6.03
CA ASN A 858 2.73 -46.69 -6.91
C ASN A 858 3.53 -47.94 -6.49
N GLY A 859 3.26 -48.44 -5.28
CA GLY A 859 3.62 -49.87 -4.94
C GLY A 859 5.06 -50.15 -4.57
N LEU A 860 5.90 -49.13 -4.37
CA LEU A 860 7.35 -49.31 -4.07
C LEU A 860 7.65 -49.48 -2.59
N GLY A 861 6.75 -50.01 -1.77
CA GLY A 861 7.05 -50.46 -0.42
C GLY A 861 7.49 -49.42 0.61
N ILE A 862 7.33 -48.12 0.34
CA ILE A 862 7.63 -47.03 1.26
C ILE A 862 6.52 -46.94 2.29
N THR A 863 6.77 -47.31 3.53
CA THR A 863 5.78 -47.40 4.61
C THR A 863 5.45 -46.06 5.30
N ASN A 864 6.15 -44.97 4.96
CA ASN A 864 5.92 -43.63 5.48
C ASN A 864 5.94 -42.62 4.32
N PHE A 865 4.96 -42.67 3.46
CA PHE A 865 4.84 -41.76 2.32
C PHE A 865 3.97 -40.58 2.71
N ASN A 866 4.44 -39.35 2.45
CA ASN A 866 3.66 -38.13 2.60
C ASN A 866 2.97 -37.84 1.27
N ASN A 867 1.64 -37.66 1.26
CA ASN A 867 0.88 -37.31 0.06
C ASN A 867 1.39 -36.02 -0.60
N ALA A 868 2.00 -35.12 0.17
CA ALA A 868 2.60 -33.88 -0.30
C ALA A 868 3.86 -34.04 -1.16
N ASP A 869 4.42 -35.24 -1.29
CA ASP A 869 5.65 -35.49 -2.07
C ASP A 869 5.38 -36.07 -3.48
N CYS A 870 4.14 -36.27 -3.86
CA CYS A 870 3.78 -36.80 -5.19
C CYS A 870 4.00 -35.75 -6.29
N PRO A 871 4.46 -36.16 -7.50
CA PRO A 871 4.49 -35.32 -8.67
C PRO A 871 3.10 -34.73 -8.97
N ARG A 872 3.03 -33.41 -9.11
CA ARG A 872 1.80 -32.69 -9.44
C ARG A 872 2.11 -31.48 -10.30
N PHE A 873 1.21 -31.16 -11.20
CA PHE A 873 1.28 -30.00 -12.08
C PHE A 873 2.61 -29.94 -12.84
N VAL A 874 3.07 -31.11 -13.33
CA VAL A 874 4.27 -31.25 -14.18
C VAL A 874 3.82 -31.55 -15.60
N GLU A 875 4.16 -30.66 -16.52
CA GLU A 875 3.86 -30.83 -17.95
C GLU A 875 4.87 -31.73 -18.66
N SER A 876 6.14 -31.49 -18.41
CA SER A 876 7.20 -32.27 -19.06
C SER A 876 8.47 -32.31 -18.22
N VAL A 877 9.32 -33.31 -18.53
CA VAL A 877 10.59 -33.46 -17.86
C VAL A 877 11.66 -34.00 -18.84
N ILE A 878 12.86 -33.40 -18.77
CA ILE A 878 14.05 -33.94 -19.37
C ILE A 878 15.05 -34.30 -18.27
N PHE A 879 15.38 -35.56 -18.14
CA PHE A 879 16.18 -36.08 -17.04
C PHE A 879 17.50 -36.67 -17.52
N ARG A 880 18.61 -36.36 -16.83
CA ARG A 880 19.95 -36.86 -17.16
C ARG A 880 20.66 -37.28 -15.90
N VAL A 881 21.37 -38.44 -16.00
CA VAL A 881 22.23 -38.93 -14.92
C VAL A 881 23.68 -38.97 -15.40
N PHE A 882 24.57 -38.55 -14.54
CA PHE A 882 26.00 -38.46 -14.78
C PHE A 882 26.81 -39.29 -13.77
N ASP A 883 27.87 -39.93 -14.22
CA ASP A 883 28.84 -40.54 -13.32
C ASP A 883 29.75 -39.49 -12.66
N ARG A 884 30.68 -39.92 -11.80
CA ARG A 884 31.61 -39.02 -11.08
C ARG A 884 32.56 -38.26 -12.00
N SER A 885 32.75 -38.73 -13.26
CA SER A 885 33.61 -38.08 -14.25
C SER A 885 32.85 -37.05 -15.09
N GLY A 886 31.55 -36.95 -14.89
CA GLY A 886 30.65 -36.09 -15.68
C GLY A 886 30.17 -36.74 -16.98
N THR A 887 30.34 -38.04 -17.14
CA THR A 887 29.83 -38.75 -18.31
C THR A 887 28.36 -39.07 -18.10
N GLU A 888 27.52 -38.71 -19.10
CA GLU A 888 26.08 -39.01 -19.05
C GLU A 888 25.82 -40.48 -19.25
N VAL A 889 25.25 -41.13 -18.25
CA VAL A 889 24.94 -42.55 -18.24
C VAL A 889 23.48 -42.86 -18.58
N PHE A 890 22.56 -41.94 -18.31
CA PHE A 890 21.14 -42.10 -18.58
C PHE A 890 20.51 -40.81 -19.06
N TYR A 891 19.56 -40.92 -19.99
CA TYR A 891 18.78 -39.82 -20.55
C TYR A 891 17.32 -40.24 -20.68
N TYR A 892 16.43 -39.39 -20.30
CA TYR A 892 14.98 -39.58 -20.40
C TYR A 892 14.29 -38.28 -20.78
N GLU A 893 13.31 -38.34 -21.66
CA GLU A 893 12.46 -37.21 -22.07
C GLU A 893 11.00 -37.66 -22.04
N SER A 894 10.18 -36.97 -21.21
CA SER A 894 8.80 -37.38 -20.92
C SER A 894 7.90 -37.36 -22.13
N THR A 895 8.16 -36.48 -23.12
CA THR A 895 7.38 -36.33 -24.34
C THR A 895 7.62 -37.46 -25.35
N GLU A 896 8.73 -38.17 -25.22
CA GLU A 896 9.11 -39.28 -26.10
C GLU A 896 8.80 -40.66 -25.48
N ASN A 897 8.42 -40.71 -24.19
CA ASN A 897 8.25 -41.96 -23.45
C ASN A 897 6.80 -42.19 -23.00
N SER A 898 6.35 -43.45 -23.03
CA SER A 898 5.00 -43.84 -22.65
C SER A 898 4.71 -43.70 -21.14
N ASP A 899 5.74 -43.63 -20.31
CA ASP A 899 5.62 -43.48 -18.86
C ASP A 899 5.47 -42.01 -18.44
N GLY A 900 5.47 -41.06 -19.42
CA GLY A 900 5.24 -39.66 -19.22
C GLY A 900 6.26 -39.07 -18.23
N ILE A 901 5.78 -38.34 -17.22
CA ILE A 901 6.63 -37.69 -16.22
C ILE A 901 7.29 -38.65 -15.21
N PHE A 902 6.97 -39.98 -15.24
CA PHE A 902 7.48 -40.95 -14.29
C PHE A 902 8.76 -41.63 -14.84
N ILE A 903 9.90 -41.02 -14.56
CA ILE A 903 11.22 -41.57 -14.88
C ILE A 903 11.42 -42.89 -14.16
N ASN A 904 12.06 -43.87 -14.78
CA ASN A 904 12.34 -45.19 -14.21
C ASN A 904 13.76 -45.69 -14.54
N TRP A 905 14.78 -45.00 -14.02
CA TRP A 905 16.15 -45.46 -14.20
C TRP A 905 16.47 -46.66 -13.31
N ASP A 906 16.78 -47.80 -13.91
CA ASP A 906 17.07 -49.07 -13.24
C ASP A 906 18.58 -49.29 -12.91
N GLY A 907 19.39 -48.25 -13.13
CA GLY A 907 20.83 -48.34 -12.88
C GLY A 907 21.61 -48.96 -14.04
N GLU A 908 21.06 -48.98 -15.26
CA GLU A 908 21.76 -49.31 -16.47
C GLU A 908 22.19 -48.07 -17.25
N ASP A 909 23.25 -48.19 -18.02
CA ASP A 909 23.69 -47.15 -18.93
C ASP A 909 22.89 -47.15 -20.25
N LYS A 910 23.17 -46.22 -21.18
CA LYS A 910 22.53 -46.11 -22.48
C LYS A 910 22.65 -47.33 -23.40
N LEU A 911 23.52 -48.27 -23.05
CA LEU A 911 23.74 -49.51 -23.79
C LEU A 911 23.08 -50.72 -23.09
N GLY A 912 22.37 -50.53 -21.99
CA GLY A 912 21.77 -51.55 -21.20
C GLY A 912 22.78 -52.34 -20.33
N VAL A 913 23.88 -51.69 -19.96
CA VAL A 913 24.89 -52.29 -19.10
C VAL A 913 24.76 -51.70 -17.70
N GLU A 914 24.72 -52.62 -16.70
CA GLU A 914 24.66 -52.19 -15.30
C GLU A 914 25.82 -51.27 -14.90
N VAL A 915 25.50 -50.10 -14.32
CA VAL A 915 26.53 -49.21 -13.80
C VAL A 915 26.93 -49.61 -12.38
N PRO A 916 28.20 -49.38 -11.94
CA PRO A 916 28.67 -49.78 -10.60
C PRO A 916 27.94 -49.10 -9.46
N SER A 917 27.84 -49.76 -8.30
CA SER A 917 27.38 -49.12 -7.06
C SER A 917 28.21 -47.86 -6.75
N GLY A 918 27.53 -46.76 -6.42
CA GLY A 918 28.20 -45.48 -6.18
C GLY A 918 27.25 -44.30 -6.18
N VAL A 919 27.82 -43.10 -6.09
CA VAL A 919 27.06 -41.84 -6.19
C VAL A 919 27.05 -41.39 -7.64
N TYR A 920 25.86 -41.05 -8.12
CA TYR A 920 25.58 -40.49 -9.42
C TYR A 920 24.93 -39.10 -9.24
N TYR A 921 25.18 -38.19 -10.16
CA TYR A 921 24.59 -36.89 -10.16
C TYR A 921 23.50 -36.82 -11.22
N TYR A 922 22.43 -36.07 -10.96
CA TYR A 922 21.37 -35.92 -11.94
C TYR A 922 20.97 -34.45 -12.14
N THR A 923 20.39 -34.17 -13.30
CA THR A 923 19.65 -32.96 -13.59
C THR A 923 18.28 -33.36 -14.13
N ALA A 924 17.23 -32.69 -13.67
CA ALA A 924 15.90 -32.76 -14.23
C ALA A 924 15.50 -31.35 -14.67
N ASP A 925 15.38 -31.14 -15.95
CA ASP A 925 14.79 -29.93 -16.52
C ASP A 925 13.27 -30.16 -16.55
N VAL A 926 12.54 -29.49 -15.68
CA VAL A 926 11.11 -29.75 -15.40
C VAL A 926 10.32 -28.54 -15.86
N VAL A 927 9.26 -28.76 -16.63
CA VAL A 927 8.27 -27.74 -16.95
C VAL A 927 7.04 -27.95 -16.11
N TYR A 928 6.66 -26.95 -15.35
CA TYR A 928 5.48 -26.96 -14.48
C TYR A 928 4.31 -26.20 -15.11
N ASP A 929 3.09 -26.68 -14.83
CA ASP A 929 1.87 -25.96 -15.12
C ASP A 929 1.61 -24.94 -14.01
N VAL A 930 2.09 -23.71 -14.19
CA VAL A 930 2.00 -22.59 -13.24
C VAL A 930 1.46 -21.34 -13.90
N LEU A 931 1.01 -20.41 -13.08
CA LEU A 931 0.43 -19.14 -13.53
C LEU A 931 1.50 -18.22 -14.13
N ASN A 932 2.66 -18.12 -13.47
CA ASN A 932 3.78 -17.33 -13.95
C ASN A 932 4.65 -18.14 -14.91
N PRO A 933 4.68 -17.84 -16.22
CA PRO A 933 5.48 -18.58 -17.21
C PRO A 933 6.99 -18.57 -16.91
N GLU A 934 7.50 -17.58 -16.17
CA GLU A 934 8.92 -17.51 -15.81
C GLU A 934 9.31 -18.55 -14.75
N GLU A 935 8.33 -19.07 -14.00
CA GLU A 935 8.52 -20.12 -12.99
C GLU A 935 8.26 -21.54 -13.52
N ALA A 936 7.75 -21.64 -14.74
CA ALA A 936 7.42 -22.92 -15.35
C ALA A 936 8.66 -23.80 -15.55
N ASP A 937 9.78 -23.22 -15.99
CA ASP A 937 11.00 -23.96 -16.29
C ASP A 937 11.93 -24.03 -15.07
N GLN A 938 12.06 -25.18 -14.47
CA GLN A 938 12.97 -25.36 -13.33
C GLN A 938 13.99 -26.49 -13.56
N ILE A 939 15.22 -26.27 -13.08
CA ILE A 939 16.27 -27.26 -13.14
C ILE A 939 16.54 -27.82 -11.74
N ILE A 940 16.07 -29.05 -11.50
CA ILE A 940 16.36 -29.78 -10.27
C ILE A 940 17.71 -30.49 -10.45
N LYS A 941 18.63 -30.27 -9.51
CA LYS A 941 19.95 -30.91 -9.49
C LYS A 941 20.12 -31.67 -8.19
N GLY A 942 20.66 -32.86 -8.28
CA GLY A 942 20.87 -33.67 -7.08
C GLY A 942 21.86 -34.78 -7.31
N TRP A 943 21.93 -35.65 -6.31
CA TRP A 943 22.70 -36.87 -6.38
C TRP A 943 21.84 -38.04 -5.88
N VAL A 944 22.19 -39.23 -6.37
CA VAL A 944 21.57 -40.49 -5.94
C VAL A 944 22.65 -41.53 -5.68
N GLN A 945 22.47 -42.28 -4.61
CA GLN A 945 23.33 -43.42 -4.30
C GLN A 945 22.71 -44.72 -4.83
N LEU A 946 23.40 -45.36 -5.76
CA LEU A 946 23.06 -46.69 -6.25
C LEU A 946 23.77 -47.70 -5.38
N LEU A 947 23.00 -48.67 -4.78
CA LEU A 947 23.50 -49.73 -3.98
C LEU A 947 23.02 -51.07 -4.60
N ARG A 948 23.91 -52.00 -4.88
CA ARG A 948 23.62 -53.35 -5.33
C ARG A 948 24.17 -54.36 -4.36
#